data_878847fd178b43fa5f8f4996926b679f
#
_entry.id   878847fd178b43fa5f8f4996926b679f
#
_cell.length_a   1.000
_cell.length_b   1.000
_cell.length_c   1.000
_cell.angle_alpha   90.00
_cell.angle_beta   90.00
_cell.angle_gamma   90.00
#
_symmetry.space_group_name_H-M   'P 1'
#
loop_
_entity.id
_entity.type
_entity.pdbx_description
1 polymer ?
#
loop_
_entity_poly.entity_id
_entity_poly.type
_entity_poly.pdbx_seq_one_letter_code
_entity_poly.pdbx_strand_id
1 'polypeptide(L)'
;MNKEKIYNVPKDISEHSNVSESEFQVLYKQSVENPDEFWSSQAESYLDWDKKWEEVKNTNIEKGEIAWFSGGKLNASVNCIDRHLPKDKNKIAFIWEGDDPEESKNITYQDLHDEVCKFSNVLKARGVKKGDRVCIYMPMIPEATYAMLACARIGAIHSVVFGGFSPESLKDRILDSDCQTVITADEGLRGGKTIPLKQNVDEALEGCSNVHTVLVITRTEAEIPWNEDCDVRYEEISKNVSNECTPELMDAEDPLFILYTSGSTGKPKGVLHTTGGYLLQAAMSHKLVFDYKENEVYWCTADVGWVTGHSYIVYGPLANGATSVIFEGIPTHPSPSRFWEVIDKHKVNIFYTAPTALRALMAQGDDFVESSSRESLRILGTVGEPINPEAWEWYFKVVGNSSCPIVDTWWQTETGAMMITPVAGFTAMKPGSATKPFLGIEPALLDENGEEIVGEGSGNLVIKSSWPSQIRTVYGDHQRCVDTYYSMYPGYYTTGDGARRDADGYYWITGRVDDVLNVSGHRLGTAEVESALVLHQQVAEAAVVGYEHEIKGQGIYCYVTLMSDVAPNEELKSDLIQLVAKEIGPIAKPDIIQWAPGLPKTRSGKIMRRILRKIATNEIDNLGDTTTLADPSVVKELILNRENK
;
A
#
# COMPACT_ATOMS: atom_id res chain seq x y z
N MET A 1 4.01 -33.46 7.54
CA MET A 1 3.79 -32.02 7.62
C MET A 1 4.70 -31.47 8.73
N ASN A 2 5.66 -30.63 8.39
CA ASN A 2 6.40 -29.91 9.43
C ASN A 2 5.39 -29.02 10.17
N LYS A 3 5.34 -29.11 11.51
CA LYS A 3 4.52 -28.18 12.30
C LYS A 3 5.04 -26.78 12.02
N GLU A 4 4.17 -25.91 11.53
CA GLU A 4 4.50 -24.50 11.31
C GLU A 4 4.99 -23.88 12.63
N LYS A 5 6.04 -23.11 12.53
CA LYS A 5 6.68 -22.50 13.69
C LYS A 5 5.82 -21.34 14.19
N ILE A 6 5.52 -21.34 15.49
CA ILE A 6 4.70 -20.31 16.12
C ILE A 6 5.60 -19.40 16.96
N TYR A 7 5.44 -18.09 16.80
CA TYR A 7 6.11 -17.06 17.56
C TYR A 7 5.10 -16.31 18.44
N ASN A 8 5.25 -16.42 19.74
CA ASN A 8 4.38 -15.73 20.68
C ASN A 8 4.77 -14.25 20.80
N VAL A 9 3.79 -13.41 21.12
CA VAL A 9 4.03 -12.01 21.45
C VAL A 9 4.85 -11.92 22.75
N PRO A 10 5.91 -11.09 22.82
CA PRO A 10 6.66 -10.86 24.04
C PRO A 10 5.77 -10.36 25.18
N LYS A 11 6.07 -10.79 26.42
CA LYS A 11 5.23 -10.51 27.61
C LYS A 11 5.09 -9.02 27.90
N ASP A 12 6.17 -8.27 27.77
CA ASP A 12 6.19 -6.82 27.98
C ASP A 12 5.24 -6.08 27.05
N ILE A 13 5.04 -6.58 25.82
CA ILE A 13 4.06 -6.03 24.87
C ILE A 13 2.65 -6.48 25.23
N SER A 14 2.44 -7.78 25.48
CA SER A 14 1.10 -8.31 25.73
C SER A 14 0.49 -7.85 27.05
N GLU A 15 1.29 -7.65 28.09
CA GLU A 15 0.83 -7.15 29.40
C GLU A 15 0.40 -5.67 29.36
N HIS A 16 0.88 -4.90 28.38
CA HIS A 16 0.57 -3.48 28.21
C HIS A 16 -0.24 -3.18 26.94
N SER A 17 -0.83 -4.18 26.33
CA SER A 17 -1.63 -4.01 25.11
C SER A 17 -2.86 -3.13 25.35
N ASN A 18 -3.23 -2.33 24.33
CA ASN A 18 -4.46 -1.51 24.34
C ASN A 18 -5.73 -2.35 24.37
N VAL A 19 -5.66 -3.57 23.88
CA VAL A 19 -6.77 -4.54 23.87
C VAL A 19 -6.22 -5.94 24.13
N SER A 20 -6.83 -6.67 25.03
CA SER A 20 -6.51 -8.08 25.26
C SER A 20 -7.14 -8.98 24.19
N GLU A 21 -6.64 -10.20 24.06
CA GLU A 21 -7.22 -11.20 23.14
C GLU A 21 -8.70 -11.45 23.42
N SER A 22 -9.08 -11.57 24.71
CA SER A 22 -10.47 -11.80 25.12
C SER A 22 -11.39 -10.64 24.75
N GLU A 23 -10.95 -9.40 24.98
CA GLU A 23 -11.71 -8.20 24.55
C GLU A 23 -11.83 -8.14 23.04
N PHE A 24 -10.76 -8.41 22.30
CA PHE A 24 -10.80 -8.41 20.84
C PHE A 24 -11.76 -9.47 20.29
N GLN A 25 -11.80 -10.67 20.87
CA GLN A 25 -12.76 -11.71 20.48
C GLN A 25 -14.20 -11.29 20.71
N VAL A 26 -14.49 -10.58 21.81
CA VAL A 26 -15.82 -10.02 22.07
C VAL A 26 -16.18 -8.95 21.03
N LEU A 27 -15.24 -8.03 20.74
CA LEU A 27 -15.42 -7.00 19.71
C LEU A 27 -15.62 -7.61 18.32
N TYR A 28 -14.82 -8.63 17.97
CA TYR A 28 -14.96 -9.33 16.68
C TYR A 28 -16.33 -9.97 16.54
N LYS A 29 -16.79 -10.68 17.58
CA LYS A 29 -18.13 -11.28 17.58
C LYS A 29 -19.22 -10.22 17.43
N GLN A 30 -19.13 -9.11 18.16
CA GLN A 30 -20.09 -7.99 18.03
C GLN A 30 -20.07 -7.38 16.64
N SER A 31 -18.88 -7.22 16.05
CA SER A 31 -18.73 -6.62 14.72
C SER A 31 -19.37 -7.45 13.60
N VAL A 32 -19.51 -8.75 13.81
CA VAL A 32 -20.11 -9.69 12.85
C VAL A 32 -21.61 -9.90 13.15
N GLU A 33 -21.97 -10.14 14.41
CA GLU A 33 -23.36 -10.46 14.79
C GLU A 33 -24.26 -9.21 14.90
N ASN A 34 -23.72 -8.06 15.28
CA ASN A 34 -24.44 -6.78 15.44
C ASN A 34 -23.67 -5.61 14.79
N PRO A 35 -23.43 -5.65 13.46
CA PRO A 35 -22.53 -4.71 12.79
C PRO A 35 -22.96 -3.25 12.93
N ASP A 36 -24.25 -2.95 12.88
CA ASP A 36 -24.74 -1.56 12.94
C ASP A 36 -24.46 -0.94 14.32
N GLU A 37 -24.72 -1.66 15.41
CA GLU A 37 -24.42 -1.19 16.77
C GLU A 37 -22.90 -1.07 16.99
N PHE A 38 -22.15 -2.07 16.54
CA PHE A 38 -20.70 -2.07 16.63
C PHE A 38 -20.08 -0.87 15.91
N TRP A 39 -20.38 -0.70 14.61
CA TRP A 39 -19.79 0.36 13.82
C TRP A 39 -20.26 1.75 14.25
N SER A 40 -21.51 1.88 14.73
CA SER A 40 -22.01 3.11 15.35
C SER A 40 -21.16 3.52 16.55
N SER A 41 -20.92 2.58 17.47
CA SER A 41 -20.09 2.81 18.66
C SER A 41 -18.64 3.16 18.30
N GLN A 42 -18.04 2.46 17.32
CA GLN A 42 -16.67 2.76 16.88
C GLN A 42 -16.58 4.14 16.23
N ALA A 43 -17.55 4.51 15.39
CA ALA A 43 -17.59 5.81 14.74
C ALA A 43 -17.65 6.97 15.75
N GLU A 44 -18.42 6.82 16.81
CA GLU A 44 -18.47 7.80 17.91
C GLU A 44 -17.18 7.84 18.74
N SER A 45 -16.48 6.72 18.87
CA SER A 45 -15.26 6.63 19.68
C SER A 45 -14.02 7.15 18.97
N TYR A 46 -13.95 6.98 17.66
CA TYR A 46 -12.74 7.28 16.88
C TYR A 46 -12.79 8.63 16.15
N LEU A 47 -13.98 9.14 15.83
CA LEU A 47 -14.13 10.35 15.01
C LEU A 47 -15.06 11.37 15.67
N ASP A 48 -14.76 12.65 15.39
CA ASP A 48 -15.65 13.77 15.72
C ASP A 48 -16.61 14.02 14.57
N TRP A 49 -17.90 14.10 14.89
CA TRP A 49 -18.99 14.28 13.94
C TRP A 49 -19.70 15.60 14.19
N ASP A 50 -19.87 16.41 13.15
CA ASP A 50 -20.72 17.62 13.20
C ASP A 50 -22.21 17.26 13.28
N LYS A 51 -22.59 16.18 12.59
CA LYS A 51 -23.93 15.57 12.65
C LYS A 51 -23.78 14.06 12.60
N LYS A 52 -24.45 13.35 13.50
CA LYS A 52 -24.55 11.88 13.45
C LYS A 52 -25.39 11.44 12.26
N TRP A 53 -25.16 10.22 11.80
CA TRP A 53 -25.83 9.55 10.70
C TRP A 53 -27.30 9.21 11.04
N GLU A 54 -28.07 8.99 10.01
CA GLU A 54 -29.45 8.51 10.09
C GLU A 54 -29.51 6.98 9.91
N GLU A 55 -28.57 6.43 9.10
CA GLU A 55 -28.44 5.00 8.81
C GLU A 55 -26.95 4.61 8.83
N VAL A 56 -26.61 3.55 9.57
CA VAL A 56 -25.20 3.11 9.72
C VAL A 56 -24.69 2.45 8.44
N LYS A 57 -25.49 1.53 7.87
CA LYS A 57 -25.13 0.76 6.70
C LYS A 57 -26.31 0.58 5.76
N ASN A 58 -26.12 0.93 4.49
CA ASN A 58 -27.04 0.66 3.40
C ASN A 58 -26.26 0.05 2.23
N THR A 59 -26.38 -1.26 2.03
CA THR A 59 -25.53 -1.98 1.09
C THR A 59 -26.30 -3.01 0.28
N ASN A 60 -25.99 -3.06 -1.02
CA ASN A 60 -26.39 -4.12 -1.93
C ASN A 60 -25.16 -4.63 -2.66
N ILE A 61 -24.55 -5.70 -2.11
CA ILE A 61 -23.26 -6.24 -2.60
C ILE A 61 -23.38 -6.68 -4.06
N GLU A 62 -24.49 -7.30 -4.47
CA GLU A 62 -24.66 -7.80 -5.85
C GLU A 62 -24.60 -6.68 -6.88
N LYS A 63 -25.05 -5.47 -6.50
CA LYS A 63 -25.01 -4.28 -7.35
C LYS A 63 -23.81 -3.39 -7.12
N GLY A 64 -22.95 -3.71 -6.14
CA GLY A 64 -21.84 -2.86 -5.72
C GLY A 64 -22.31 -1.52 -5.11
N GLU A 65 -23.57 -1.42 -4.66
CA GLU A 65 -24.12 -0.24 -4.01
C GLU A 65 -23.75 -0.28 -2.53
N ILE A 66 -22.81 0.56 -2.12
CA ILE A 66 -22.23 0.57 -0.77
C ILE A 66 -22.33 1.97 -0.19
N ALA A 67 -22.99 2.11 0.96
CA ALA A 67 -23.06 3.35 1.73
C ALA A 67 -22.95 3.07 3.23
N TRP A 68 -22.17 3.92 3.92
CA TRP A 68 -21.96 3.85 5.35
C TRP A 68 -22.14 5.23 6.01
N PHE A 69 -22.80 5.25 7.16
CA PHE A 69 -23.07 6.46 7.94
C PHE A 69 -23.85 7.54 7.17
N SER A 70 -24.85 7.11 6.40
CA SER A 70 -25.67 7.99 5.56
C SER A 70 -26.34 9.12 6.37
N GLY A 71 -26.20 10.36 5.88
CA GLY A 71 -26.69 11.57 6.57
C GLY A 71 -25.76 12.10 7.67
N GLY A 72 -24.68 11.37 7.99
CA GLY A 72 -23.63 11.84 8.90
C GLY A 72 -22.77 12.93 8.25
N LYS A 73 -22.31 13.89 9.07
CA LYS A 73 -21.48 15.02 8.62
C LYS A 73 -20.19 15.10 9.42
N LEU A 74 -19.06 15.25 8.74
CA LEU A 74 -17.75 15.43 9.32
C LEU A 74 -16.79 16.04 8.29
N ASN A 75 -15.55 16.36 8.71
CA ASN A 75 -14.46 16.67 7.80
C ASN A 75 -13.22 15.86 8.16
N ALA A 76 -12.57 15.23 7.18
CA ALA A 76 -11.41 14.40 7.42
C ALA A 76 -10.20 15.23 7.91
N SER A 77 -9.98 16.43 7.37
CA SER A 77 -8.90 17.33 7.84
C SER A 77 -9.10 17.75 9.30
N VAL A 78 -10.35 18.04 9.71
CA VAL A 78 -10.67 18.36 11.11
C VAL A 78 -10.34 17.19 12.03
N ASN A 79 -10.72 15.98 11.65
CA ASN A 79 -10.43 14.77 12.42
C ASN A 79 -8.93 14.43 12.49
N CYS A 80 -8.15 14.84 11.48
CA CYS A 80 -6.71 14.63 11.45
C CYS A 80 -5.91 15.72 12.17
N ILE A 81 -6.45 16.95 12.28
CA ILE A 81 -5.67 18.11 12.73
C ILE A 81 -6.38 18.87 13.86
N ASP A 82 -7.50 19.54 13.53
CA ASP A 82 -8.12 20.55 14.40
C ASP A 82 -8.50 20.00 15.76
N ARG A 83 -9.05 18.79 15.83
CA ARG A 83 -9.47 18.16 17.10
C ARG A 83 -8.31 17.91 18.07
N HIS A 84 -7.09 17.86 17.59
CA HIS A 84 -5.89 17.66 18.41
C HIS A 84 -5.32 18.98 18.95
N LEU A 85 -5.58 20.11 18.32
CA LEU A 85 -5.00 21.41 18.69
C LEU A 85 -5.25 21.83 20.15
N PRO A 86 -6.44 21.62 20.74
CA PRO A 86 -6.68 22.03 22.12
C PRO A 86 -5.74 21.40 23.15
N LYS A 87 -5.29 20.16 22.88
CA LYS A 87 -4.40 19.40 23.79
C LYS A 87 -2.96 19.38 23.28
N ASP A 88 -2.77 19.12 21.98
CA ASP A 88 -1.52 18.65 21.40
C ASP A 88 -0.95 19.57 20.31
N LYS A 89 -1.32 20.86 20.29
CA LYS A 89 -0.88 21.80 19.24
C LYS A 89 0.64 21.85 19.00
N ASN A 90 1.44 21.64 20.04
CA ASN A 90 2.91 21.64 19.98
C ASN A 90 3.50 20.23 19.81
N LYS A 91 2.67 19.18 19.80
CA LYS A 91 3.10 17.81 19.50
C LYS A 91 3.51 17.73 18.04
N ILE A 92 4.56 16.98 17.75
CA ILE A 92 5.00 16.69 16.38
C ILE A 92 3.96 15.81 15.71
N ALA A 93 3.38 16.28 14.62
CA ALA A 93 2.51 15.51 13.73
C ALA A 93 3.35 14.73 12.72
N PHE A 94 4.30 15.42 12.06
CA PHE A 94 5.20 14.80 11.11
C PHE A 94 6.66 15.10 11.43
N ILE A 95 7.49 14.09 11.24
CA ILE A 95 8.94 14.23 11.09
C ILE A 95 9.24 13.98 9.62
N TRP A 96 9.67 15.00 8.89
CA TRP A 96 10.16 14.79 7.54
C TRP A 96 11.66 14.51 7.57
N GLU A 97 12.07 13.50 6.83
CA GLU A 97 13.46 13.08 6.63
C GLU A 97 13.75 13.07 5.13
N GLY A 98 14.68 13.91 4.70
CA GLY A 98 15.06 14.09 3.30
C GLY A 98 15.83 12.92 2.71
N ASP A 99 16.05 12.97 1.40
CA ASP A 99 16.97 12.04 0.70
C ASP A 99 18.40 12.22 1.21
N ASP A 100 18.83 13.47 1.48
CA ASP A 100 20.04 13.79 2.22
C ASP A 100 19.82 13.54 3.73
N PRO A 101 20.65 12.70 4.40
CA PRO A 101 20.56 12.45 5.83
C PRO A 101 20.66 13.69 6.74
N GLU A 102 21.27 14.77 6.26
CA GLU A 102 21.38 16.04 6.99
C GLU A 102 20.09 16.87 6.92
N GLU A 103 19.17 16.56 6.00
CA GLU A 103 17.91 17.26 5.87
C GLU A 103 16.81 16.59 6.70
N SER A 104 16.28 17.29 7.68
CA SER A 104 15.08 16.86 8.41
C SER A 104 14.32 18.04 8.99
N LYS A 105 13.01 17.88 9.18
CA LYS A 105 12.13 18.92 9.71
C LYS A 105 11.05 18.31 10.60
N ASN A 106 10.86 18.89 11.78
CA ASN A 106 9.72 18.58 12.64
C ASN A 106 8.57 19.55 12.34
N ILE A 107 7.37 19.02 12.19
CA ILE A 107 6.14 19.74 11.91
C ILE A 107 5.17 19.45 13.03
N THR A 108 4.81 20.46 13.82
CA THR A 108 3.82 20.31 14.89
C THR A 108 2.41 20.27 14.33
N TYR A 109 1.42 19.85 15.14
CA TYR A 109 0.01 19.91 14.74
C TYR A 109 -0.44 21.35 14.43
N GLN A 110 0.13 22.35 15.11
CA GLN A 110 -0.14 23.76 14.81
C GLN A 110 0.47 24.16 13.45
N ASP A 111 1.74 23.80 13.20
CA ASP A 111 2.37 24.08 11.90
C ASP A 111 1.59 23.41 10.75
N LEU A 112 1.18 22.14 10.96
CA LEU A 112 0.37 21.40 9.99
C LEU A 112 -0.97 22.09 9.73
N HIS A 113 -1.66 22.56 10.78
CA HIS A 113 -2.91 23.30 10.65
C HIS A 113 -2.71 24.56 9.81
N ASP A 114 -1.71 25.37 10.16
CA ASP A 114 -1.45 26.65 9.52
C ASP A 114 -1.12 26.47 8.03
N GLU A 115 -0.25 25.50 7.70
CA GLU A 115 0.12 25.22 6.31
C GLU A 115 -1.04 24.60 5.50
N VAL A 116 -1.82 23.70 6.09
CA VAL A 116 -3.03 23.14 5.44
C VAL A 116 -4.08 24.23 5.19
N CYS A 117 -4.27 25.17 6.11
CA CYS A 117 -5.17 26.31 5.92
C CYS A 117 -4.70 27.25 4.81
N LYS A 118 -3.41 27.58 4.78
CA LYS A 118 -2.81 28.37 3.68
C LYS A 118 -3.01 27.67 2.33
N PHE A 119 -2.66 26.37 2.27
CA PHE A 119 -2.81 25.58 1.06
C PHE A 119 -4.28 25.54 0.58
N SER A 120 -5.21 25.36 1.51
CA SER A 120 -6.66 25.41 1.25
C SER A 120 -7.10 26.75 0.64
N ASN A 121 -6.62 27.86 1.21
CA ASN A 121 -6.93 29.19 0.73
C ASN A 121 -6.30 29.49 -0.64
N VAL A 122 -5.11 28.95 -0.91
CA VAL A 122 -4.48 29.01 -2.24
C VAL A 122 -5.33 28.28 -3.27
N LEU A 123 -5.78 27.04 -2.96
CA LEU A 123 -6.65 26.27 -3.85
C LEU A 123 -7.98 27.00 -4.12
N LYS A 124 -8.63 27.55 -3.07
CA LYS A 124 -9.84 28.37 -3.23
C LYS A 124 -9.62 29.60 -4.09
N ALA A 125 -8.50 30.30 -3.92
CA ALA A 125 -8.14 31.46 -4.74
C ALA A 125 -7.90 31.10 -6.21
N ARG A 126 -7.54 29.85 -6.49
CA ARG A 126 -7.41 29.29 -7.86
C ARG A 126 -8.72 28.70 -8.38
N GLY A 127 -9.82 28.86 -7.66
CA GLY A 127 -11.16 28.45 -8.09
C GLY A 127 -11.57 27.04 -7.73
N VAL A 128 -10.74 26.29 -6.98
CA VAL A 128 -11.07 24.93 -6.54
C VAL A 128 -12.22 24.95 -5.53
N LYS A 129 -13.22 24.10 -5.74
CA LYS A 129 -14.44 23.99 -4.95
C LYS A 129 -14.69 22.55 -4.52
N LYS A 130 -15.63 22.36 -3.59
CA LYS A 130 -16.14 21.05 -3.22
C LYS A 130 -16.52 20.23 -4.46
N GLY A 131 -16.03 18.98 -4.51
CA GLY A 131 -16.25 18.04 -5.61
C GLY A 131 -15.30 18.18 -6.80
N ASP A 132 -14.49 19.24 -6.88
CA ASP A 132 -13.46 19.33 -7.90
C ASP A 132 -12.32 18.32 -7.65
N ARG A 133 -11.70 17.82 -8.72
CA ARG A 133 -10.58 16.89 -8.64
C ARG A 133 -9.28 17.66 -8.76
N VAL A 134 -8.34 17.35 -7.87
CA VAL A 134 -7.01 17.93 -7.83
C VAL A 134 -5.98 16.82 -7.97
N CYS A 135 -5.15 16.89 -9.00
CA CYS A 135 -4.05 15.95 -9.20
C CYS A 135 -2.84 16.40 -8.38
N ILE A 136 -2.25 15.49 -7.61
CA ILE A 136 -1.05 15.73 -6.79
C ILE A 136 0.07 14.82 -7.32
N TYR A 137 1.08 15.41 -7.97
CA TYR A 137 2.26 14.75 -8.51
C TYR A 137 3.51 15.32 -7.86
N MET A 138 3.83 14.81 -6.66
CA MET A 138 4.79 15.39 -5.75
C MET A 138 5.81 14.37 -5.25
N PRO A 139 7.01 14.81 -4.83
CA PRO A 139 7.92 13.96 -4.06
C PRO A 139 7.41 13.81 -2.63
N MET A 140 8.04 12.93 -1.83
CA MET A 140 7.68 12.69 -0.42
C MET A 140 8.17 13.82 0.49
N ILE A 141 7.64 15.03 0.27
CA ILE A 141 7.86 16.22 1.10
C ILE A 141 6.58 16.58 1.86
N PRO A 142 6.67 17.37 2.94
CA PRO A 142 5.50 17.72 3.76
C PRO A 142 4.36 18.34 2.96
N GLU A 143 4.67 19.14 1.95
CA GLU A 143 3.71 19.83 1.09
C GLU A 143 2.78 18.86 0.33
N ALA A 144 3.22 17.62 0.05
CA ALA A 144 2.35 16.59 -0.51
C ALA A 144 1.22 16.22 0.45
N THR A 145 1.53 16.11 1.75
CA THR A 145 0.52 15.82 2.78
C THR A 145 -0.36 17.04 3.06
N TYR A 146 0.21 18.25 3.01
CA TYR A 146 -0.58 19.49 3.14
C TYR A 146 -1.60 19.61 2.01
N ALA A 147 -1.22 19.30 0.77
CA ALA A 147 -2.11 19.31 -0.38
C ALA A 147 -3.27 18.31 -0.23
N MET A 148 -3.00 17.06 0.21
CA MET A 148 -4.04 16.05 0.49
C MET A 148 -5.04 16.54 1.54
N LEU A 149 -4.55 17.03 2.66
CA LEU A 149 -5.37 17.50 3.78
C LEU A 149 -6.10 18.82 3.46
N ALA A 150 -5.51 19.68 2.62
CA ALA A 150 -6.16 20.88 2.12
C ALA A 150 -7.34 20.55 1.19
N CYS A 151 -7.17 19.60 0.28
CA CYS A 151 -8.27 19.10 -0.53
C CYS A 151 -9.40 18.55 0.36
N ALA A 152 -9.07 17.70 1.33
CA ALA A 152 -10.05 17.18 2.29
C ALA A 152 -10.75 18.29 3.08
N ARG A 153 -10.01 19.36 3.47
CA ARG A 153 -10.55 20.50 4.22
C ARG A 153 -11.62 21.27 3.44
N ILE A 154 -11.40 21.49 2.15
CA ILE A 154 -12.33 22.24 1.29
C ILE A 154 -13.32 21.37 0.51
N GLY A 155 -13.30 20.05 0.74
CA GLY A 155 -14.16 19.10 0.06
C GLY A 155 -13.80 18.82 -1.40
N ALA A 156 -12.58 19.15 -1.83
CA ALA A 156 -12.04 18.73 -3.12
C ALA A 156 -11.57 17.27 -3.05
N ILE A 157 -11.64 16.58 -4.18
CA ILE A 157 -11.26 15.16 -4.31
C ILE A 157 -9.81 15.12 -4.78
N HIS A 158 -8.88 14.64 -3.97
CA HIS A 158 -7.51 14.51 -4.42
C HIS A 158 -7.27 13.20 -5.20
N SER A 159 -6.40 13.29 -6.21
CA SER A 159 -5.88 12.16 -6.96
C SER A 159 -4.36 12.21 -6.93
N VAL A 160 -3.76 11.45 -6.02
CA VAL A 160 -2.31 11.43 -5.88
C VAL A 160 -1.71 10.48 -6.91
N VAL A 161 -0.73 10.97 -7.65
CA VAL A 161 0.04 10.21 -8.64
C VAL A 161 1.47 10.10 -8.14
N PHE A 162 2.00 8.89 -8.11
CA PHE A 162 3.37 8.64 -7.67
C PHE A 162 4.38 9.47 -8.48
N GLY A 163 5.20 10.28 -7.81
CA GLY A 163 6.17 11.21 -8.43
C GLY A 163 7.21 10.57 -9.35
N GLY A 164 7.30 9.25 -9.32
CA GLY A 164 8.12 8.47 -10.22
C GLY A 164 7.44 7.99 -11.51
N PHE A 165 6.13 8.23 -11.73
CA PHE A 165 5.46 7.81 -12.96
C PHE A 165 5.84 8.70 -14.15
N SER A 166 5.71 8.12 -15.37
CA SER A 166 5.98 8.83 -16.62
C SER A 166 4.93 9.91 -16.91
N PRO A 167 5.27 10.89 -17.77
CA PRO A 167 4.32 11.91 -18.23
C PRO A 167 3.03 11.31 -18.80
N GLU A 168 3.11 10.25 -19.59
CA GLU A 168 1.93 9.59 -20.17
C GLU A 168 1.04 8.97 -19.10
N SER A 169 1.63 8.31 -18.10
CA SER A 169 0.89 7.77 -16.96
C SER A 169 0.20 8.85 -16.13
N LEU A 170 0.81 10.02 -15.99
CA LEU A 170 0.24 11.20 -15.34
C LEU A 170 -0.92 11.76 -16.18
N LYS A 171 -0.72 11.93 -17.49
CA LYS A 171 -1.72 12.41 -18.45
C LYS A 171 -3.00 11.59 -18.41
N ASP A 172 -2.89 10.26 -18.47
CA ASP A 172 -4.04 9.35 -18.43
C ASP A 172 -4.89 9.57 -17.18
N ARG A 173 -4.27 9.81 -16.04
CA ARG A 173 -4.98 10.05 -14.77
C ARG A 173 -5.63 11.42 -14.70
N ILE A 174 -4.98 12.44 -15.23
CA ILE A 174 -5.53 13.81 -15.33
C ILE A 174 -6.78 13.79 -16.21
N LEU A 175 -6.71 13.11 -17.36
CA LEU A 175 -7.83 13.03 -18.30
C LEU A 175 -8.99 12.20 -17.73
N ASP A 176 -8.70 11.02 -17.17
CA ASP A 176 -9.74 10.12 -16.64
C ASP A 176 -10.47 10.74 -15.43
N SER A 177 -9.77 11.44 -14.55
CA SER A 177 -10.37 12.13 -13.40
C SER A 177 -10.92 13.52 -13.73
N ASP A 178 -10.70 14.04 -14.93
CA ASP A 178 -11.03 15.42 -15.32
C ASP A 178 -10.49 16.46 -14.31
N CYS A 179 -9.23 16.30 -13.93
CA CYS A 179 -8.57 17.26 -13.05
C CYS A 179 -8.30 18.57 -13.78
N GLN A 180 -8.61 19.69 -13.12
CA GLN A 180 -8.38 21.03 -13.66
C GLN A 180 -7.21 21.76 -12.96
N THR A 181 -6.74 21.20 -11.86
CA THR A 181 -5.62 21.73 -11.06
C THR A 181 -4.62 20.59 -10.83
N VAL A 182 -3.36 20.86 -11.10
CA VAL A 182 -2.22 19.98 -10.84
C VAL A 182 -1.31 20.62 -9.81
N ILE A 183 -0.86 19.88 -8.81
CA ILE A 183 0.11 20.29 -7.80
C ILE A 183 1.38 19.48 -8.05
N THR A 184 2.52 20.14 -8.17
CA THR A 184 3.81 19.50 -8.41
C THR A 184 4.94 20.27 -7.72
N ALA A 185 6.16 19.74 -7.79
CA ALA A 185 7.37 20.46 -7.40
C ALA A 185 8.23 20.77 -8.64
N ASP A 186 9.20 21.69 -8.48
CA ASP A 186 10.22 21.91 -9.50
C ASP A 186 10.89 20.59 -9.87
N GLU A 187 11.47 19.91 -8.89
CA GLU A 187 12.08 18.60 -9.00
C GLU A 187 11.78 17.76 -7.73
N GLY A 188 12.13 16.49 -7.76
CA GLY A 188 12.17 15.61 -6.59
C GLY A 188 13.55 14.99 -6.42
N LEU A 189 13.91 14.65 -5.19
CA LEU A 189 15.14 13.95 -4.86
C LEU A 189 14.80 12.51 -4.43
N ARG A 190 15.54 11.53 -4.97
CA ARG A 190 15.32 10.12 -4.60
C ARG A 190 16.55 9.27 -4.88
N GLY A 191 17.20 8.79 -3.83
CA GLY A 191 18.37 7.93 -3.93
C GLY A 191 19.56 8.63 -4.59
N GLY A 192 19.80 9.89 -4.28
CA GLY A 192 20.84 10.73 -4.87
C GLY A 192 20.56 11.15 -6.33
N LYS A 193 19.35 10.88 -6.85
CA LYS A 193 18.94 11.23 -8.21
C LYS A 193 17.88 12.32 -8.18
N THR A 194 17.95 13.21 -9.17
CA THR A 194 16.93 14.24 -9.41
C THR A 194 15.86 13.71 -10.36
N ILE A 195 14.59 13.98 -10.03
CA ILE A 195 13.43 13.65 -10.85
C ILE A 195 12.83 14.97 -11.35
N PRO A 196 12.75 15.21 -12.68
CA PRO A 196 12.28 16.47 -13.25
C PRO A 196 10.74 16.54 -13.24
N LEU A 197 10.15 16.77 -12.07
CA LEU A 197 8.68 16.67 -11.89
C LEU A 197 7.91 17.68 -12.71
N LYS A 198 8.33 18.97 -12.68
CA LYS A 198 7.67 20.03 -13.47
C LYS A 198 7.75 19.76 -14.97
N GLN A 199 8.91 19.30 -15.46
CA GLN A 199 9.07 18.93 -16.87
C GLN A 199 8.14 17.78 -17.25
N ASN A 200 8.02 16.75 -16.39
CA ASN A 200 7.09 15.64 -16.60
C ASN A 200 5.63 16.12 -16.63
N VAL A 201 5.27 17.10 -15.81
CA VAL A 201 3.93 17.72 -15.85
C VAL A 201 3.71 18.45 -17.17
N ASP A 202 4.67 19.26 -17.64
CA ASP A 202 4.55 19.98 -18.90
C ASP A 202 4.32 19.03 -20.09
N GLU A 203 5.09 17.94 -20.13
CA GLU A 203 4.92 16.91 -21.16
C GLU A 203 3.56 16.20 -21.05
N ALA A 204 3.11 15.89 -19.82
CA ALA A 204 1.80 15.29 -19.60
C ALA A 204 0.64 16.19 -20.03
N LEU A 205 0.80 17.52 -19.86
CA LEU A 205 -0.22 18.51 -20.20
C LEU A 205 -0.32 18.78 -21.70
N GLU A 206 0.60 18.29 -22.52
CA GLU A 206 0.43 18.32 -23.98
C GLU A 206 -0.84 17.52 -24.37
N GLY A 207 -1.92 18.27 -24.66
CA GLY A 207 -3.24 17.71 -24.98
C GLY A 207 -4.23 17.60 -23.80
N CYS A 208 -3.91 18.15 -22.61
CA CYS A 208 -4.83 18.31 -21.49
C CYS A 208 -5.35 19.75 -21.41
N SER A 209 -6.27 20.12 -22.31
CA SER A 209 -6.79 21.48 -22.42
C SER A 209 -7.68 21.94 -21.25
N ASN A 210 -8.06 21.03 -20.36
CA ASN A 210 -8.91 21.29 -19.20
C ASN A 210 -8.12 21.78 -17.96
N VAL A 211 -6.79 21.60 -17.93
CA VAL A 211 -5.95 22.08 -16.82
C VAL A 211 -5.66 23.56 -16.99
N HIS A 212 -6.04 24.34 -16.00
CA HIS A 212 -5.84 25.81 -16.00
C HIS A 212 -4.96 26.29 -14.84
N THR A 213 -4.55 25.42 -13.93
CA THR A 213 -3.66 25.76 -12.83
C THR A 213 -2.66 24.63 -12.58
N VAL A 214 -1.38 24.97 -12.63
CA VAL A 214 -0.27 24.14 -12.16
C VAL A 214 0.38 24.83 -10.99
N LEU A 215 0.15 24.32 -9.78
CA LEU A 215 0.74 24.87 -8.56
C LEU A 215 2.10 24.21 -8.35
N VAL A 216 3.17 25.01 -8.42
CA VAL A 216 4.56 24.53 -8.36
C VAL A 216 5.17 24.89 -7.01
N ILE A 217 5.65 23.87 -6.29
CA ILE A 217 6.37 23.98 -5.02
C ILE A 217 7.88 23.93 -5.30
N THR A 218 8.65 24.75 -4.61
CA THR A 218 10.10 24.78 -4.73
C THR A 218 10.73 23.72 -3.80
N ARG A 219 11.42 22.71 -4.38
CA ARG A 219 12.18 21.71 -3.62
C ARG A 219 13.68 21.85 -3.80
N THR A 220 14.15 22.08 -5.02
CA THR A 220 15.58 22.14 -5.36
C THR A 220 16.06 23.52 -5.82
N GLU A 221 15.14 24.47 -6.02
CA GLU A 221 15.42 25.77 -6.62
C GLU A 221 15.95 25.68 -8.06
N ALA A 222 15.63 24.60 -8.78
CA ALA A 222 16.05 24.40 -10.15
C ALA A 222 15.43 25.41 -11.11
N GLU A 223 16.17 25.76 -12.18
CA GLU A 223 15.59 26.45 -13.32
C GLU A 223 14.68 25.49 -14.09
N ILE A 224 13.39 25.80 -14.12
CA ILE A 224 12.35 24.99 -14.76
C ILE A 224 11.67 25.75 -15.89
N PRO A 225 11.14 25.06 -16.92
CA PRO A 225 10.21 25.68 -17.87
C PRO A 225 9.02 26.32 -17.14
N TRP A 226 8.56 27.47 -17.64
CA TRP A 226 7.49 28.21 -17.00
C TRP A 226 6.45 28.68 -18.01
N ASN A 227 5.18 28.36 -17.77
CA ASN A 227 4.05 28.77 -18.58
C ASN A 227 3.19 29.79 -17.80
N GLU A 228 3.30 31.06 -18.13
CA GLU A 228 2.59 32.15 -17.46
C GLU A 228 1.05 32.01 -17.51
N ASP A 229 0.51 31.22 -18.42
CA ASP A 229 -0.94 31.04 -18.57
C ASP A 229 -1.53 30.11 -17.49
N CYS A 230 -0.74 29.17 -16.94
CA CYS A 230 -1.23 28.17 -15.98
C CYS A 230 -0.34 27.96 -14.75
N ASP A 231 0.97 28.23 -14.85
CA ASP A 231 1.90 27.98 -13.73
C ASP A 231 1.80 29.04 -12.64
N VAL A 232 1.83 28.59 -11.41
CA VAL A 232 1.74 29.47 -10.23
C VAL A 232 2.72 28.95 -9.17
N ARG A 233 3.63 29.83 -8.71
CA ARG A 233 4.57 29.49 -7.64
C ARG A 233 3.87 29.56 -6.28
N TYR A 234 3.86 28.44 -5.57
CA TYR A 234 3.16 28.32 -4.28
C TYR A 234 3.71 29.32 -3.26
N GLU A 235 5.02 29.45 -3.13
CA GLU A 235 5.68 30.31 -2.15
C GLU A 235 5.36 31.80 -2.34
N GLU A 236 5.00 32.21 -3.55
CA GLU A 236 4.64 33.61 -3.83
C GLU A 236 3.20 33.91 -3.40
N ILE A 237 2.27 33.01 -3.73
CA ILE A 237 0.85 33.27 -3.47
C ILE A 237 0.46 32.92 -2.02
N SER A 238 1.13 31.96 -1.39
CA SER A 238 0.87 31.57 0.00
C SER A 238 1.20 32.67 1.02
N LYS A 239 2.08 33.60 0.68
CA LYS A 239 2.41 34.75 1.54
C LYS A 239 1.23 35.70 1.80
N ASN A 240 0.26 35.70 0.90
CA ASN A 240 -0.86 36.65 0.91
C ASN A 240 -2.19 36.06 1.33
N VAL A 241 -2.20 34.81 1.78
CA VAL A 241 -3.41 34.11 2.25
C VAL A 241 -3.38 33.89 3.77
N SER A 242 -4.57 33.74 4.35
CA SER A 242 -4.71 33.46 5.77
C SER A 242 -4.25 32.03 6.10
N ASN A 243 -3.72 31.83 7.32
CA ASN A 243 -3.49 30.52 7.93
C ASN A 243 -4.73 30.00 8.69
N GLU A 244 -5.89 30.61 8.47
CA GLU A 244 -7.19 30.15 8.92
C GLU A 244 -8.07 29.84 7.71
N CYS A 245 -8.70 28.67 7.70
CA CYS A 245 -9.63 28.25 6.65
C CYS A 245 -10.77 27.43 7.27
N THR A 246 -12.00 27.93 7.18
CA THR A 246 -13.17 27.17 7.62
C THR A 246 -13.30 25.88 6.83
N PRO A 247 -13.37 24.72 7.50
CA PRO A 247 -13.53 23.43 6.82
C PRO A 247 -14.92 23.32 6.18
N GLU A 248 -14.99 22.59 5.06
CA GLU A 248 -16.26 22.26 4.41
C GLU A 248 -16.97 21.16 5.18
N LEU A 249 -18.28 21.29 5.33
CA LEU A 249 -19.11 20.25 5.94
C LEU A 249 -19.37 19.14 4.93
N MET A 250 -18.75 17.97 5.14
CA MET A 250 -18.83 16.84 4.22
C MET A 250 -19.85 15.81 4.68
N ASP A 251 -20.59 15.21 3.74
CA ASP A 251 -21.30 13.97 4.02
C ASP A 251 -20.30 12.83 4.22
N ALA A 252 -20.67 11.85 5.06
CA ALA A 252 -19.85 10.66 5.26
C ALA A 252 -19.54 9.93 3.94
N GLU A 253 -20.46 9.98 2.98
CA GLU A 253 -20.35 9.38 1.66
C GLU A 253 -19.86 10.36 0.56
N ASP A 254 -19.52 11.61 0.91
CA ASP A 254 -18.84 12.49 -0.04
C ASP A 254 -17.44 11.91 -0.39
N PRO A 255 -17.06 11.90 -1.67
CA PRO A 255 -15.75 11.44 -2.11
C PRO A 255 -14.60 12.16 -1.41
N LEU A 256 -13.59 11.41 -0.96
CA LEU A 256 -12.37 11.93 -0.37
C LEU A 256 -11.22 11.90 -1.39
N PHE A 257 -11.02 10.77 -2.04
CA PHE A 257 -9.96 10.63 -3.04
C PHE A 257 -10.27 9.59 -4.12
N ILE A 258 -9.53 9.71 -5.21
CA ILE A 258 -9.44 8.73 -6.29
C ILE A 258 -8.00 8.24 -6.35
N LEU A 259 -7.79 6.94 -6.27
CA LEU A 259 -6.45 6.36 -6.39
C LEU A 259 -6.43 5.30 -7.49
N TYR A 260 -5.53 5.47 -8.45
CA TYR A 260 -5.46 4.63 -9.63
C TYR A 260 -4.64 3.37 -9.39
N THR A 261 -5.25 2.22 -9.70
CA THR A 261 -4.59 0.92 -9.69
C THR A 261 -4.42 0.39 -11.12
N SER A 262 -3.40 -0.47 -11.33
CA SER A 262 -3.22 -1.16 -12.60
C SER A 262 -4.39 -2.13 -12.85
N GLY A 263 -5.09 -1.98 -13.96
CA GLY A 263 -6.14 -2.91 -14.36
C GLY A 263 -5.57 -4.09 -15.16
N SER A 264 -6.24 -5.24 -15.11
CA SER A 264 -5.94 -6.41 -15.97
C SER A 264 -6.15 -6.09 -17.46
N THR A 265 -7.00 -5.12 -17.78
CA THR A 265 -7.35 -4.68 -19.15
C THR A 265 -6.46 -3.59 -19.72
N GLY A 266 -5.40 -3.17 -19.03
CA GLY A 266 -4.45 -2.16 -19.49
C GLY A 266 -4.79 -0.71 -19.11
N LYS A 267 -6.06 -0.33 -18.95
CA LYS A 267 -6.43 1.00 -18.44
C LYS A 267 -6.44 1.03 -16.93
N PRO A 268 -5.84 2.04 -16.27
CA PRO A 268 -5.92 2.21 -14.83
C PRO A 268 -7.38 2.29 -14.35
N LYS A 269 -7.64 1.84 -13.13
CA LYS A 269 -8.94 1.95 -12.45
C LYS A 269 -8.84 3.01 -11.37
N GLY A 270 -9.64 4.05 -11.44
CA GLY A 270 -9.75 5.06 -10.38
C GLY A 270 -10.59 4.53 -9.22
N VAL A 271 -9.97 3.97 -8.20
CA VAL A 271 -10.65 3.50 -6.99
C VAL A 271 -11.10 4.71 -6.19
N LEU A 272 -12.41 4.83 -5.95
CA LEU A 272 -12.99 5.94 -5.20
C LEU A 272 -13.32 5.53 -3.77
N HIS A 273 -12.79 6.30 -2.81
CA HIS A 273 -13.12 6.21 -1.39
C HIS A 273 -13.85 7.46 -0.89
N THR A 274 -14.76 7.24 0.06
CA THR A 274 -15.55 8.29 0.72
C THR A 274 -15.01 8.64 2.09
N THR A 275 -15.50 9.73 2.70
CA THR A 275 -14.87 10.38 3.83
C THR A 275 -15.01 9.61 5.15
N GLY A 276 -16.24 9.27 5.57
CA GLY A 276 -16.49 8.80 6.95
C GLY A 276 -16.00 7.39 7.22
N GLY A 277 -16.49 6.42 6.44
CA GLY A 277 -16.19 5.00 6.65
C GLY A 277 -14.70 4.67 6.44
N TYR A 278 -14.07 5.27 5.43
CA TYR A 278 -12.64 5.10 5.18
C TYR A 278 -11.80 5.62 6.36
N LEU A 279 -12.05 6.85 6.82
CA LEU A 279 -11.29 7.45 7.91
C LEU A 279 -11.42 6.65 9.21
N LEU A 280 -12.64 6.18 9.52
CA LEU A 280 -12.90 5.35 10.69
C LEU A 280 -12.03 4.08 10.70
N GLN A 281 -12.07 3.33 9.61
CA GLN A 281 -11.37 2.03 9.58
C GLN A 281 -9.86 2.20 9.51
N ALA A 282 -9.35 3.23 8.82
CA ALA A 282 -7.94 3.57 8.81
C ALA A 282 -7.44 3.96 10.23
N ALA A 283 -8.19 4.79 10.95
CA ALA A 283 -7.86 5.17 12.32
C ALA A 283 -7.91 3.97 13.28
N MET A 284 -8.98 3.19 13.23
CA MET A 284 -9.17 2.04 14.12
C MET A 284 -8.10 0.96 13.89
N SER A 285 -7.81 0.61 12.62
CA SER A 285 -6.79 -0.40 12.31
C SER A 285 -5.39 0.08 12.66
N HIS A 286 -5.03 1.34 12.37
CA HIS A 286 -3.74 1.89 12.81
C HIS A 286 -3.55 1.76 14.33
N LYS A 287 -4.56 2.13 15.12
CA LYS A 287 -4.45 2.09 16.58
C LYS A 287 -4.39 0.68 17.15
N LEU A 288 -5.25 -0.21 16.68
CA LEU A 288 -5.39 -1.55 17.25
C LEU A 288 -4.34 -2.53 16.73
N VAL A 289 -4.09 -2.55 15.40
CA VAL A 289 -3.14 -3.50 14.79
C VAL A 289 -1.72 -3.26 15.28
N PHE A 290 -1.27 -2.00 15.29
CA PHE A 290 0.05 -1.64 15.78
C PHE A 290 0.12 -1.46 17.29
N ASP A 291 -1.00 -1.65 18.01
CA ASP A 291 -1.05 -1.36 19.44
C ASP A 291 -0.46 0.02 19.78
N TYR A 292 -0.77 1.02 18.93
CA TYR A 292 -0.18 2.35 18.98
C TYR A 292 -0.39 3.01 20.37
N LYS A 293 0.69 3.50 20.96
CA LYS A 293 0.67 4.23 22.26
C LYS A 293 0.89 5.73 22.03
N GLU A 294 0.29 6.52 22.92
CA GLU A 294 0.52 7.96 22.91
C GLU A 294 2.02 8.28 23.02
N ASN A 295 2.50 9.21 22.20
CA ASN A 295 3.90 9.66 22.10
C ASN A 295 4.89 8.68 21.41
N GLU A 296 4.45 7.56 20.87
CA GLU A 296 5.29 6.75 20.00
C GLU A 296 5.48 7.42 18.64
N VAL A 297 6.65 7.20 18.05
CA VAL A 297 6.96 7.57 16.68
C VAL A 297 6.66 6.38 15.77
N TYR A 298 5.75 6.60 14.83
CA TYR A 298 5.34 5.65 13.83
C TYR A 298 5.99 5.97 12.48
N TRP A 299 6.51 4.98 11.80
CA TRP A 299 7.07 5.15 10.46
C TRP A 299 6.57 4.09 9.50
N CYS A 300 5.83 4.54 8.48
CA CYS A 300 5.50 3.77 7.29
C CYS A 300 6.37 4.26 6.13
N THR A 301 7.09 3.34 5.49
CA THR A 301 8.03 3.67 4.39
C THR A 301 7.37 3.75 3.02
N ALA A 302 6.04 3.68 2.96
CA ALA A 302 5.30 3.82 1.70
C ALA A 302 5.38 5.26 1.17
N ASP A 303 4.93 5.41 -0.07
CA ASP A 303 4.74 6.71 -0.72
C ASP A 303 3.25 7.08 -0.71
N VAL A 304 2.93 8.37 -0.60
CA VAL A 304 1.53 8.84 -0.66
C VAL A 304 0.87 8.61 -2.02
N GLY A 305 1.62 8.30 -3.05
CA GLY A 305 1.09 7.82 -4.35
C GLY A 305 0.45 6.44 -4.30
N TRP A 306 0.48 5.75 -3.14
CA TRP A 306 -0.14 4.45 -2.90
C TRP A 306 -1.15 4.53 -1.76
N VAL A 307 -2.12 3.60 -1.74
CA VAL A 307 -3.14 3.57 -0.67
C VAL A 307 -2.51 3.41 0.72
N THR A 308 -1.38 2.73 0.83
CA THR A 308 -0.66 2.58 2.10
C THR A 308 -0.20 3.93 2.64
N GLY A 309 0.27 4.83 1.79
CA GLY A 309 0.60 6.20 2.17
C GLY A 309 -0.62 7.00 2.61
N HIS A 310 -1.74 6.88 1.89
CA HIS A 310 -3.01 7.51 2.29
C HIS A 310 -3.45 7.04 3.68
N SER A 311 -3.63 5.73 3.85
CA SER A 311 -4.23 5.15 5.06
C SER A 311 -3.29 5.16 6.26
N TYR A 312 -1.97 4.95 6.05
CA TYR A 312 -1.02 4.69 7.14
C TYR A 312 0.21 5.61 7.16
N ILE A 313 0.23 6.71 6.38
CA ILE A 313 1.11 7.87 6.64
C ILE A 313 0.25 9.04 7.06
N VAL A 314 -0.85 9.32 6.32
CA VAL A 314 -1.65 10.54 6.48
C VAL A 314 -2.86 10.28 7.39
N TYR A 315 -3.91 9.62 6.88
CA TYR A 315 -5.23 9.63 7.51
C TYR A 315 -5.30 8.86 8.83
N GLY A 316 -4.88 7.59 8.87
CA GLY A 316 -4.97 6.75 10.06
C GLY A 316 -4.12 7.26 11.23
N PRO A 317 -2.82 7.52 11.04
CA PRO A 317 -1.96 8.05 12.10
C PRO A 317 -2.43 9.42 12.61
N LEU A 318 -2.73 10.37 11.72
CA LEU A 318 -3.16 11.71 12.14
C LEU A 318 -4.51 11.69 12.85
N ALA A 319 -5.46 10.87 12.40
CA ALA A 319 -6.73 10.71 13.11
C ALA A 319 -6.54 10.20 14.56
N ASN A 320 -5.46 9.51 14.86
CA ASN A 320 -5.08 9.09 16.21
C ASN A 320 -4.16 10.07 16.95
N GLY A 321 -3.88 11.24 16.39
CA GLY A 321 -2.96 12.21 16.99
C GLY A 321 -1.52 11.69 17.06
N ALA A 322 -1.10 10.82 16.15
CA ALA A 322 0.22 10.20 16.13
C ALA A 322 1.30 11.14 15.60
N THR A 323 2.57 10.82 15.93
CA THR A 323 3.75 11.34 15.24
C THR A 323 4.15 10.36 14.16
N SER A 324 4.11 10.78 12.88
CA SER A 324 4.44 9.95 11.72
C SER A 324 5.67 10.46 10.98
N VAL A 325 6.53 9.55 10.52
CA VAL A 325 7.69 9.92 9.70
C VAL A 325 7.31 9.94 8.23
N ILE A 326 7.66 11.02 7.54
CA ILE A 326 7.63 11.14 6.07
C ILE A 326 9.07 11.01 5.57
N PHE A 327 9.33 10.07 4.68
CA PHE A 327 10.66 9.78 4.18
C PHE A 327 10.74 9.98 2.66
N GLU A 328 11.60 10.89 2.22
CA GLU A 328 11.79 11.21 0.81
C GLU A 328 12.77 10.23 0.12
N GLY A 329 13.69 9.63 0.88
CA GLY A 329 14.78 8.80 0.39
C GLY A 329 14.39 7.37 -0.03
N ILE A 330 15.42 6.55 -0.18
CA ILE A 330 15.30 5.10 -0.43
C ILE A 330 16.11 4.30 0.61
N PRO A 331 15.79 3.00 0.83
CA PRO A 331 16.41 2.22 1.92
C PRO A 331 17.93 2.03 1.80
N THR A 332 18.49 2.17 0.58
CA THR A 332 19.90 1.86 0.28
C THR A 332 20.75 3.10 -0.03
N HIS A 333 20.22 4.32 0.12
CA HIS A 333 20.95 5.55 -0.15
C HIS A 333 21.04 6.44 1.08
N PRO A 334 22.20 7.00 1.40
CA PRO A 334 23.53 6.79 0.78
C PRO A 334 24.18 5.44 1.13
N SER A 335 23.61 4.71 2.07
CA SER A 335 24.10 3.42 2.56
C SER A 335 22.94 2.46 2.85
N PRO A 336 23.13 1.13 2.78
CA PRO A 336 22.13 0.16 3.25
C PRO A 336 21.77 0.25 4.74
N SER A 337 22.49 1.04 5.53
CA SER A 337 22.14 1.36 6.93
C SER A 337 21.07 2.45 7.06
N ARG A 338 20.68 3.11 5.96
CA ARG A 338 19.83 4.30 5.98
C ARG A 338 18.54 4.16 6.80
N PHE A 339 17.81 3.06 6.65
CA PHE A 339 16.59 2.84 7.44
C PHE A 339 16.87 2.73 8.94
N TRP A 340 17.94 2.06 9.29
CA TRP A 340 18.32 1.84 10.69
C TRP A 340 18.81 3.12 11.36
N GLU A 341 19.51 3.96 10.60
CA GLU A 341 19.92 5.29 11.04
C GLU A 341 18.71 6.22 11.29
N VAL A 342 17.69 6.18 10.41
CA VAL A 342 16.43 6.93 10.59
C VAL A 342 15.69 6.46 11.85
N ILE A 343 15.64 5.15 12.07
CA ILE A 343 15.04 4.58 13.29
C ILE A 343 15.73 5.12 14.55
N ASP A 344 17.06 5.10 14.59
CA ASP A 344 17.81 5.59 15.74
C ASP A 344 17.73 7.11 15.89
N LYS A 345 17.81 7.87 14.78
CA LYS A 345 17.73 9.34 14.75
C LYS A 345 16.40 9.85 15.32
N HIS A 346 15.30 9.24 14.92
CA HIS A 346 13.95 9.69 15.28
C HIS A 346 13.29 8.86 16.37
N LYS A 347 13.99 7.87 16.93
CA LYS A 347 13.46 6.98 17.98
C LYS A 347 12.16 6.29 17.57
N VAL A 348 12.14 5.73 16.35
CA VAL A 348 10.96 5.05 15.79
C VAL A 348 10.61 3.84 16.66
N ASN A 349 9.34 3.75 17.06
CA ASN A 349 8.79 2.65 17.86
C ASN A 349 8.07 1.61 17.01
N ILE A 350 7.43 2.05 15.94
CA ILE A 350 6.65 1.20 15.03
C ILE A 350 7.17 1.40 13.61
N PHE A 351 7.64 0.32 12.99
CA PHE A 351 8.25 0.35 11.66
C PHE A 351 7.47 -0.54 10.69
N TYR A 352 6.86 0.06 9.66
CA TYR A 352 5.96 -0.59 8.70
C TYR A 352 6.50 -0.41 7.28
N THR A 353 6.85 -1.52 6.62
CA THR A 353 7.56 -1.48 5.34
C THR A 353 7.14 -2.62 4.40
N ALA A 354 7.61 -2.59 3.16
CA ALA A 354 7.32 -3.62 2.17
C ALA A 354 8.33 -4.77 2.21
N PRO A 355 7.93 -6.04 2.01
CA PRO A 355 8.83 -7.18 1.90
C PRO A 355 9.93 -7.01 0.84
N THR A 356 9.65 -6.34 -0.28
CA THR A 356 10.67 -6.01 -1.29
C THR A 356 11.82 -5.17 -0.72
N ALA A 357 11.52 -4.18 0.13
CA ALA A 357 12.57 -3.38 0.79
C ALA A 357 13.39 -4.25 1.76
N LEU A 358 12.71 -5.11 2.52
CA LEU A 358 13.38 -6.04 3.45
C LEU A 358 14.32 -7.00 2.73
N ARG A 359 13.86 -7.63 1.62
CA ARG A 359 14.71 -8.53 0.82
C ARG A 359 15.93 -7.81 0.23
N ALA A 360 15.73 -6.57 -0.25
CA ALA A 360 16.82 -5.76 -0.77
C ALA A 360 17.87 -5.44 0.31
N LEU A 361 17.44 -5.16 1.53
CA LEU A 361 18.32 -4.90 2.68
C LEU A 361 18.97 -6.18 3.21
N MET A 362 18.23 -7.28 3.30
CA MET A 362 18.75 -8.60 3.68
C MET A 362 19.90 -9.04 2.76
N ALA A 363 19.76 -8.79 1.45
CA ALA A 363 20.81 -9.10 0.47
C ALA A 363 22.09 -8.26 0.63
N GLN A 364 22.07 -7.16 1.38
CA GLN A 364 23.26 -6.35 1.67
C GLN A 364 24.08 -6.87 2.86
N GLY A 365 23.50 -7.77 3.66
CA GLY A 365 24.12 -8.35 4.84
C GLY A 365 23.72 -7.69 6.16
N ASP A 366 23.89 -8.44 7.24
CA ASP A 366 23.41 -8.08 8.57
C ASP A 366 24.23 -6.96 9.23
N ASP A 367 25.50 -6.77 8.84
CA ASP A 367 26.40 -5.74 9.39
C ASP A 367 25.79 -4.34 9.30
N PHE A 368 25.08 -4.03 8.22
CA PHE A 368 24.39 -2.74 8.05
C PHE A 368 23.26 -2.54 9.05
N VAL A 369 22.58 -3.61 9.43
CA VAL A 369 21.52 -3.58 10.44
C VAL A 369 22.12 -3.45 11.84
N GLU A 370 23.16 -4.24 12.12
CA GLU A 370 23.84 -4.30 13.44
C GLU A 370 24.62 -3.03 13.76
N SER A 371 24.93 -2.20 12.75
CA SER A 371 25.58 -0.90 12.95
C SER A 371 24.73 0.11 13.73
N SER A 372 23.42 -0.13 13.85
CA SER A 372 22.45 0.71 14.57
C SER A 372 21.87 -0.01 15.76
N SER A 373 21.47 0.74 16.79
CA SER A 373 20.97 0.17 18.04
C SER A 373 19.53 -0.36 17.91
N ARG A 374 18.67 0.41 17.25
CA ARG A 374 17.22 0.15 17.05
C ARG A 374 16.46 -0.15 18.36
N GLU A 375 17.00 0.28 19.50
CA GLU A 375 16.42 0.03 20.84
C GLU A 375 15.02 0.59 21.03
N SER A 376 14.66 1.60 20.23
CA SER A 376 13.31 2.21 20.26
C SER A 376 12.25 1.34 19.61
N LEU A 377 12.63 0.39 18.74
CA LEU A 377 11.65 -0.46 18.04
C LEU A 377 10.87 -1.34 19.01
N ARG A 378 9.55 -1.32 18.85
CA ARG A 378 8.61 -2.13 19.62
C ARG A 378 7.77 -3.05 18.71
N ILE A 379 7.32 -2.54 17.57
CA ILE A 379 6.47 -3.26 16.60
C ILE A 379 7.08 -3.15 15.21
N LEU A 380 7.08 -4.25 14.50
CA LEU A 380 7.40 -4.33 13.08
C LEU A 380 6.15 -4.63 12.26
N GLY A 381 6.11 -4.23 11.00
CA GLY A 381 5.00 -4.55 10.13
C GLY A 381 5.40 -4.70 8.66
N THR A 382 4.62 -5.48 7.92
CA THR A 382 4.80 -5.70 6.48
C THR A 382 3.52 -5.47 5.70
N VAL A 383 3.66 -4.98 4.46
CA VAL A 383 2.55 -4.59 3.61
C VAL A 383 2.88 -4.66 2.12
N GLY A 384 1.85 -4.84 1.31
CA GLY A 384 1.86 -4.64 -0.14
C GLY A 384 2.07 -5.90 -0.96
N GLU A 385 2.68 -6.91 -0.39
CA GLU A 385 2.87 -8.24 -0.99
C GLU A 385 3.05 -9.31 0.11
N PRO A 386 2.82 -10.59 -0.17
CA PRO A 386 3.16 -11.66 0.77
C PRO A 386 4.65 -11.66 1.09
N ILE A 387 4.98 -11.81 2.37
CA ILE A 387 6.38 -11.99 2.81
C ILE A 387 6.69 -13.49 2.90
N ASN A 388 7.80 -13.91 2.31
CA ASN A 388 8.25 -15.28 2.46
C ASN A 388 8.78 -15.55 3.88
N PRO A 389 8.66 -16.80 4.40
CA PRO A 389 9.04 -17.14 5.77
C PRO A 389 10.48 -16.79 6.13
N GLU A 390 11.41 -16.89 5.19
CA GLU A 390 12.82 -16.55 5.42
C GLU A 390 13.03 -15.06 5.70
N ALA A 391 12.51 -14.18 4.85
CA ALA A 391 12.57 -12.74 5.06
C ALA A 391 11.80 -12.33 6.32
N TRP A 392 10.69 -13.00 6.64
CA TRP A 392 9.95 -12.79 7.86
C TRP A 392 10.80 -13.14 9.10
N GLU A 393 11.47 -14.30 9.10
CA GLU A 393 12.35 -14.72 10.21
C GLU A 393 13.57 -13.80 10.34
N TRP A 394 14.17 -13.37 9.23
CA TRP A 394 15.24 -12.37 9.25
C TRP A 394 14.77 -11.06 9.86
N TYR A 395 13.62 -10.57 9.42
CA TYR A 395 13.02 -9.34 9.95
C TYR A 395 12.78 -9.44 11.47
N PHE A 396 12.23 -10.56 11.93
CA PHE A 396 12.02 -10.82 13.35
C PHE A 396 13.32 -10.90 14.15
N LYS A 397 14.29 -11.70 13.67
CA LYS A 397 15.51 -12.02 14.42
C LYS A 397 16.54 -10.89 14.35
N VAL A 398 16.82 -10.38 13.16
CA VAL A 398 17.90 -9.42 12.91
C VAL A 398 17.44 -8.00 13.18
N VAL A 399 16.35 -7.57 12.54
CA VAL A 399 15.85 -6.19 12.70
C VAL A 399 15.18 -6.00 14.06
N GLY A 400 14.32 -6.91 14.46
CA GLY A 400 13.54 -6.85 15.69
C GLY A 400 14.22 -7.45 16.91
N ASN A 401 15.47 -7.92 16.83
CA ASN A 401 16.21 -8.57 17.92
C ASN A 401 15.39 -9.67 18.63
N SER A 402 14.53 -10.36 17.90
CA SER A 402 13.58 -11.38 18.42
C SER A 402 12.62 -10.89 19.53
N SER A 403 12.43 -9.58 19.64
CA SER A 403 11.62 -8.93 20.68
C SER A 403 10.44 -8.13 20.13
N CYS A 404 10.42 -7.81 18.83
CA CYS A 404 9.36 -7.04 18.18
C CYS A 404 8.39 -7.98 17.46
N PRO A 405 7.09 -8.04 17.81
CA PRO A 405 6.13 -8.76 16.99
C PRO A 405 6.00 -8.13 15.61
N ILE A 406 5.72 -8.98 14.61
CA ILE A 406 5.50 -8.54 13.23
C ILE A 406 4.02 -8.60 12.91
N VAL A 407 3.45 -7.47 12.50
CA VAL A 407 2.12 -7.42 11.91
C VAL A 407 2.24 -7.52 10.39
N ASP A 408 1.96 -8.71 9.87
CA ASP A 408 1.92 -8.99 8.43
C ASP A 408 0.50 -8.78 7.93
N THR A 409 0.29 -7.70 7.16
CA THR A 409 -1.04 -7.20 6.87
C THR A 409 -1.45 -7.51 5.43
N TRP A 410 -2.65 -8.10 5.26
CA TRP A 410 -3.28 -8.21 3.95
C TRP A 410 -4.45 -7.23 3.82
N TRP A 411 -4.41 -6.47 2.74
CA TRP A 411 -5.45 -5.55 2.30
C TRP A 411 -5.13 -5.01 0.91
N GLN A 412 -6.04 -4.24 0.33
CA GLN A 412 -5.96 -3.76 -1.05
C GLN A 412 -6.28 -2.26 -1.11
N THR A 413 -5.97 -1.61 -2.23
CA THR A 413 -6.44 -0.24 -2.50
C THR A 413 -7.97 -0.18 -2.37
N GLU A 414 -8.65 -1.17 -2.90
CA GLU A 414 -10.10 -1.31 -2.92
C GLU A 414 -10.70 -1.54 -1.52
N THR A 415 -9.95 -2.10 -0.60
CA THR A 415 -10.45 -2.31 0.78
C THR A 415 -10.23 -1.09 1.67
N GLY A 416 -9.34 -0.18 1.29
CA GLY A 416 -9.06 1.09 1.97
C GLY A 416 -8.25 0.96 3.26
N ALA A 417 -8.38 -0.16 3.99
CA ALA A 417 -7.68 -0.43 5.24
C ALA A 417 -7.44 -1.93 5.44
N MET A 418 -6.72 -2.31 6.51
CA MET A 418 -6.35 -3.69 6.84
C MET A 418 -7.56 -4.59 7.03
N MET A 419 -7.50 -5.80 6.47
CA MET A 419 -8.58 -6.77 6.44
C MET A 419 -8.24 -8.06 7.20
N ILE A 420 -7.05 -8.63 6.94
CA ILE A 420 -6.53 -9.82 7.63
C ILE A 420 -5.15 -9.44 8.15
N THR A 421 -4.95 -9.56 9.47
CA THR A 421 -3.74 -9.04 10.13
C THR A 421 -3.62 -9.57 11.55
N PRO A 422 -2.42 -9.81 12.08
CA PRO A 422 -2.24 -9.96 13.51
C PRO A 422 -2.51 -8.63 14.22
N VAL A 423 -2.91 -8.68 15.47
CA VAL A 423 -2.90 -7.56 16.40
C VAL A 423 -1.65 -7.69 17.27
N ALA A 424 -0.77 -6.71 17.22
CA ALA A 424 0.57 -6.78 17.82
C ALA A 424 0.57 -7.15 19.30
N GLY A 425 -0.49 -6.78 20.03
CA GLY A 425 -0.59 -6.98 21.46
C GLY A 425 -0.79 -8.43 21.92
N PHE A 426 -1.34 -9.32 21.07
CA PHE A 426 -1.70 -10.67 21.54
C PHE A 426 -1.63 -11.76 20.48
N THR A 427 -1.68 -11.45 19.18
CA THR A 427 -1.77 -12.50 18.16
C THR A 427 -0.46 -13.26 18.01
N ALA A 428 -0.45 -14.56 18.33
CA ALA A 428 0.67 -15.42 18.00
C ALA A 428 0.89 -15.44 16.48
N MET A 429 2.14 -15.36 16.04
CA MET A 429 2.50 -15.19 14.64
C MET A 429 3.00 -16.50 14.02
N LYS A 430 2.69 -16.70 12.75
CA LYS A 430 3.27 -17.76 11.91
C LYS A 430 3.94 -17.09 10.71
N PRO A 431 5.20 -17.41 10.38
CA PRO A 431 5.92 -16.75 9.30
C PRO A 431 5.17 -16.74 7.96
N GLY A 432 5.03 -15.55 7.35
CA GLY A 432 4.35 -15.36 6.08
C GLY A 432 2.82 -15.42 6.14
N SER A 433 2.24 -15.55 7.33
CA SER A 433 0.78 -15.54 7.51
C SER A 433 0.27 -14.14 7.84
N ALA A 434 -0.74 -13.67 7.12
CA ALA A 434 -1.52 -12.50 7.50
C ALA A 434 -2.42 -12.76 8.72
N THR A 435 -2.43 -13.96 9.25
CA THR A 435 -3.10 -14.46 10.45
C THR A 435 -4.63 -14.46 10.38
N LYS A 436 -5.33 -13.62 11.13
CA LYS A 436 -6.78 -13.70 11.33
C LYS A 436 -7.51 -12.45 10.85
N PRO A 437 -8.82 -12.54 10.55
CA PRO A 437 -9.59 -11.38 10.13
C PRO A 437 -9.64 -10.30 11.21
N PHE A 438 -9.60 -9.05 10.74
CA PHE A 438 -9.80 -7.86 11.57
C PHE A 438 -11.28 -7.64 11.85
N LEU A 439 -11.60 -6.71 12.76
CA LEU A 439 -12.97 -6.42 13.20
C LEU A 439 -13.91 -6.10 12.02
N GLY A 440 -15.06 -6.74 12.00
CA GLY A 440 -16.10 -6.59 10.96
C GLY A 440 -15.78 -7.26 9.62
N ILE A 441 -14.69 -8.01 9.53
CA ILE A 441 -14.27 -8.68 8.29
C ILE A 441 -14.57 -10.17 8.38
N GLU A 442 -15.34 -10.67 7.42
CA GLU A 442 -15.73 -12.08 7.30
C GLU A 442 -15.17 -12.69 6.00
N PRO A 443 -13.90 -13.15 5.99
CA PRO A 443 -13.35 -13.80 4.81
C PRO A 443 -13.88 -15.22 4.66
N ALA A 444 -14.06 -15.66 3.41
CA ALA A 444 -14.31 -17.03 3.04
C ALA A 444 -13.35 -17.49 1.95
N LEU A 445 -13.14 -18.80 1.87
CA LEU A 445 -12.43 -19.43 0.77
C LEU A 445 -13.46 -20.18 -0.08
N LEU A 446 -13.50 -19.91 -1.38
CA LEU A 446 -14.37 -20.60 -2.33
C LEU A 446 -13.55 -21.52 -3.22
N ASP A 447 -14.10 -22.69 -3.51
CA ASP A 447 -13.55 -23.61 -4.50
C ASP A 447 -13.84 -23.16 -5.95
N GLU A 448 -13.50 -23.99 -6.93
CA GLU A 448 -13.71 -23.69 -8.36
C GLU A 448 -15.20 -23.64 -8.75
N ASN A 449 -16.08 -24.25 -7.97
CA ASN A 449 -17.52 -24.23 -8.20
C ASN A 449 -18.22 -23.07 -7.47
N GLY A 450 -17.47 -22.29 -6.67
CA GLY A 450 -18.00 -21.23 -5.83
C GLY A 450 -18.56 -21.72 -4.49
N GLU A 451 -18.29 -22.98 -4.10
CA GLU A 451 -18.73 -23.54 -2.82
C GLU A 451 -17.74 -23.15 -1.70
N GLU A 452 -18.27 -22.84 -0.52
CA GLU A 452 -17.43 -22.43 0.61
C GLU A 452 -16.66 -23.61 1.20
N ILE A 453 -15.33 -23.46 1.28
CA ILE A 453 -14.42 -24.40 1.95
C ILE A 453 -14.50 -24.14 3.45
N VAL A 454 -15.04 -25.10 4.20
CA VAL A 454 -15.17 -25.02 5.66
C VAL A 454 -13.94 -25.61 6.33
N GLY A 455 -13.35 -24.91 7.32
CA GLY A 455 -12.16 -25.35 8.06
C GLY A 455 -10.87 -25.13 7.28
N GLU A 456 -9.91 -26.05 7.37
CA GLU A 456 -8.63 -26.01 6.67
C GLU A 456 -8.80 -26.18 5.15
N GLY A 457 -8.11 -25.38 4.35
CA GLY A 457 -8.14 -25.52 2.90
C GLY A 457 -7.57 -24.31 2.16
N SER A 458 -7.56 -24.40 0.82
CA SER A 458 -7.07 -23.36 -0.08
C SER A 458 -8.12 -23.06 -1.15
N GLY A 459 -8.32 -21.79 -1.46
CA GLY A 459 -9.32 -21.38 -2.45
C GLY A 459 -9.22 -19.90 -2.82
N ASN A 460 -10.23 -19.42 -3.53
CA ASN A 460 -10.36 -18.00 -3.86
C ASN A 460 -10.84 -17.25 -2.62
N LEU A 461 -10.08 -16.21 -2.24
CA LEU A 461 -10.43 -15.37 -1.09
C LEU A 461 -11.55 -14.40 -1.46
N VAL A 462 -12.63 -14.43 -0.72
CA VAL A 462 -13.76 -13.50 -0.84
C VAL A 462 -14.13 -12.94 0.52
N ILE A 463 -14.86 -11.81 0.55
CA ILE A 463 -15.40 -11.22 1.79
C ILE A 463 -16.92 -11.27 1.73
N LYS A 464 -17.55 -11.80 2.80
CA LYS A 464 -19.00 -12.07 2.87
C LYS A 464 -19.84 -10.83 3.06
N SER A 465 -19.33 -9.85 3.80
CA SER A 465 -20.08 -8.66 4.20
C SER A 465 -19.35 -7.37 3.83
N SER A 466 -20.10 -6.28 3.73
CA SER A 466 -19.53 -4.94 3.52
C SER A 466 -18.85 -4.41 4.78
N TRP A 467 -17.86 -3.54 4.62
CA TRP A 467 -17.11 -2.85 5.67
C TRP A 467 -16.98 -1.35 5.35
N PRO A 468 -16.74 -0.48 6.34
CA PRO A 468 -16.85 0.97 6.16
C PRO A 468 -15.90 1.56 5.10
N SER A 469 -14.66 1.07 4.99
CA SER A 469 -13.66 1.57 4.03
C SER A 469 -13.68 0.87 2.66
N GLN A 470 -14.71 0.08 2.37
CA GLN A 470 -14.86 -0.59 1.07
C GLN A 470 -14.93 0.41 -0.08
N ILE A 471 -14.35 0.05 -1.24
CA ILE A 471 -14.48 0.80 -2.49
C ILE A 471 -15.96 1.15 -2.76
N ARG A 472 -16.22 2.41 -3.13
CA ARG A 472 -17.56 2.81 -3.54
C ARG A 472 -17.84 2.59 -5.01
N THR A 473 -16.84 2.86 -5.84
CA THR A 473 -16.94 2.65 -7.29
C THR A 473 -15.57 2.75 -7.96
N VAL A 474 -15.49 2.35 -9.21
CA VAL A 474 -14.47 2.83 -10.14
C VAL A 474 -14.96 4.16 -10.68
N TYR A 475 -14.17 5.20 -10.55
CA TYR A 475 -14.54 6.56 -10.93
C TYR A 475 -14.96 6.61 -12.40
N GLY A 476 -16.14 7.19 -12.66
CA GLY A 476 -16.70 7.29 -14.00
C GLY A 476 -17.25 5.97 -14.61
N ASP A 477 -17.05 4.82 -13.95
CA ASP A 477 -17.43 3.51 -14.51
C ASP A 477 -17.86 2.52 -13.41
N HIS A 478 -19.07 2.70 -12.88
CA HIS A 478 -19.61 1.82 -11.82
C HIS A 478 -19.78 0.38 -12.31
N GLN A 479 -20.16 0.17 -13.58
CA GLN A 479 -20.32 -1.18 -14.11
C GLN A 479 -19.00 -1.96 -14.07
N ARG A 480 -17.88 -1.32 -14.37
CA ARG A 480 -16.55 -1.93 -14.24
C ARG A 480 -16.23 -2.33 -12.79
N CYS A 481 -16.72 -1.57 -11.79
CA CYS A 481 -16.60 -1.96 -10.39
C CYS A 481 -17.38 -3.25 -10.12
N VAL A 482 -18.64 -3.30 -10.56
CA VAL A 482 -19.50 -4.49 -10.41
C VAL A 482 -18.88 -5.71 -11.10
N ASP A 483 -18.48 -5.56 -12.35
CA ASP A 483 -17.89 -6.64 -13.15
C ASP A 483 -16.60 -7.20 -12.53
N THR A 484 -15.80 -6.31 -11.94
CA THR A 484 -14.48 -6.70 -11.37
C THR A 484 -14.61 -7.39 -10.01
N TYR A 485 -15.49 -6.89 -9.13
CA TYR A 485 -15.46 -7.26 -7.72
C TYR A 485 -16.70 -8.01 -7.22
N TYR A 486 -17.81 -8.01 -7.95
CA TYR A 486 -19.08 -8.58 -7.48
C TYR A 486 -19.73 -9.59 -8.40
N SER A 487 -19.30 -9.68 -9.67
CA SER A 487 -19.95 -10.55 -10.66
C SER A 487 -19.50 -12.00 -10.61
N MET A 488 -18.23 -12.27 -10.24
CA MET A 488 -17.68 -13.65 -10.27
C MET A 488 -18.34 -14.56 -9.24
N TYR A 489 -18.57 -14.05 -8.03
CA TYR A 489 -19.23 -14.75 -6.93
C TYR A 489 -20.35 -13.85 -6.36
N PRO A 490 -21.60 -14.00 -6.85
CA PRO A 490 -22.71 -13.15 -6.40
C PRO A 490 -22.92 -13.19 -4.89
N GLY A 491 -23.08 -12.03 -4.26
CA GLY A 491 -23.20 -11.90 -2.82
C GLY A 491 -21.89 -11.77 -2.04
N TYR A 492 -20.74 -11.84 -2.73
CA TYR A 492 -19.42 -11.66 -2.13
C TYR A 492 -18.64 -10.52 -2.80
N TYR A 493 -17.75 -9.89 -2.04
CA TYR A 493 -16.67 -9.12 -2.62
C TYR A 493 -15.53 -10.05 -3.03
N THR A 494 -15.19 -10.06 -4.31
CA THR A 494 -14.12 -10.89 -4.88
C THR A 494 -12.79 -10.15 -4.81
N THR A 495 -11.84 -10.66 -4.03
CA THR A 495 -10.54 -10.00 -3.82
C THR A 495 -9.61 -10.14 -5.02
N GLY A 496 -9.80 -11.17 -5.82
CA GLY A 496 -8.86 -11.59 -6.87
C GLY A 496 -7.57 -12.20 -6.32
N ASP A 497 -7.51 -12.50 -5.02
CA ASP A 497 -6.40 -13.19 -4.38
C ASP A 497 -6.81 -14.62 -4.01
N GLY A 498 -5.86 -15.55 -4.12
CA GLY A 498 -5.97 -16.88 -3.54
C GLY A 498 -5.43 -16.88 -2.11
N ALA A 499 -5.99 -17.71 -1.27
CA ALA A 499 -5.48 -17.89 0.08
C ALA A 499 -5.58 -19.34 0.55
N ARG A 500 -4.74 -19.71 1.52
CA ARG A 500 -4.82 -20.94 2.30
C ARG A 500 -5.20 -20.58 3.74
N ARG A 501 -6.05 -21.39 4.34
CA ARG A 501 -6.38 -21.31 5.77
C ARG A 501 -6.03 -22.63 6.45
N ASP A 502 -5.33 -22.57 7.58
CA ASP A 502 -5.00 -23.76 8.37
C ASP A 502 -6.09 -24.12 9.41
N ALA A 503 -5.85 -25.21 10.14
CA ALA A 503 -6.77 -25.69 11.17
C ALA A 503 -6.96 -24.72 12.35
N ASP A 504 -6.00 -23.81 12.60
CA ASP A 504 -6.08 -22.78 13.65
C ASP A 504 -6.77 -21.49 13.14
N GLY A 505 -7.18 -21.46 11.87
CA GLY A 505 -7.86 -20.34 11.22
C GLY A 505 -6.91 -19.22 10.76
N TYR A 506 -5.63 -19.51 10.56
CA TYR A 506 -4.65 -18.57 10.03
C TYR A 506 -4.69 -18.57 8.50
N TYR A 507 -4.58 -17.36 7.91
CA TYR A 507 -4.61 -17.16 6.47
C TYR A 507 -3.21 -16.86 5.92
N TRP A 508 -2.83 -17.53 4.84
CA TRP A 508 -1.71 -17.19 3.97
C TRP A 508 -2.25 -16.76 2.61
N ILE A 509 -1.78 -15.64 2.11
CA ILE A 509 -2.10 -15.19 0.76
C ILE A 509 -1.17 -15.91 -0.20
N THR A 510 -1.73 -16.70 -1.12
CA THR A 510 -0.97 -17.53 -2.05
C THR A 510 -0.66 -16.82 -3.37
N GLY A 511 -1.16 -15.61 -3.55
CA GLY A 511 -0.96 -14.76 -4.73
C GLY A 511 -2.26 -14.39 -5.42
N ARG A 512 -2.15 -13.70 -6.56
CA ARG A 512 -3.31 -13.35 -7.38
C ARG A 512 -3.91 -14.60 -8.02
N VAL A 513 -5.24 -14.66 -8.10
CA VAL A 513 -5.94 -15.76 -8.80
C VAL A 513 -5.50 -15.85 -10.26
N ASP A 514 -5.21 -14.70 -10.89
CA ASP A 514 -4.68 -14.61 -12.25
C ASP A 514 -3.25 -15.17 -12.37
N ASP A 515 -2.52 -15.29 -11.26
CA ASP A 515 -1.15 -15.79 -11.16
C ASP A 515 -1.08 -17.23 -10.60
N VAL A 516 -2.21 -17.87 -10.31
CA VAL A 516 -2.27 -19.28 -9.93
C VAL A 516 -2.02 -20.15 -11.16
N LEU A 517 -1.10 -21.09 -11.04
CA LEU A 517 -0.78 -22.07 -12.09
C LEU A 517 -1.72 -23.27 -11.99
N ASN A 518 -2.16 -23.76 -13.13
CA ASN A 518 -2.91 -25.03 -13.23
C ASN A 518 -2.02 -26.09 -13.88
N VAL A 519 -1.21 -26.74 -13.05
CA VAL A 519 -0.23 -27.74 -13.51
C VAL A 519 -0.83 -29.13 -13.36
N SER A 520 -1.10 -29.80 -14.49
CA SER A 520 -1.66 -31.17 -14.50
C SER A 520 -2.96 -31.30 -13.67
N GLY A 521 -3.82 -30.26 -13.69
CA GLY A 521 -5.07 -30.24 -12.93
C GLY A 521 -4.92 -29.86 -11.44
N HIS A 522 -3.73 -29.49 -10.99
CA HIS A 522 -3.49 -29.02 -9.61
C HIS A 522 -3.21 -27.53 -9.62
N ARG A 523 -3.89 -26.81 -8.72
CA ARG A 523 -3.63 -25.37 -8.49
C ARG A 523 -2.39 -25.20 -7.64
N LEU A 524 -1.45 -24.42 -8.16
CA LEU A 524 -0.18 -24.12 -7.52
C LEU A 524 0.01 -22.60 -7.47
N GLY A 525 0.19 -22.04 -6.29
CA GLY A 525 0.48 -20.61 -6.14
C GLY A 525 1.88 -20.27 -6.65
N THR A 526 2.01 -19.23 -7.49
CA THR A 526 3.33 -18.78 -7.92
C THR A 526 4.22 -18.40 -6.74
N ALA A 527 3.64 -17.78 -5.70
CA ALA A 527 4.34 -17.37 -4.49
C ALA A 527 4.96 -18.55 -3.72
N GLU A 528 4.34 -19.75 -3.77
CA GLU A 528 4.88 -20.94 -3.12
C GLU A 528 6.19 -21.40 -3.80
N VAL A 529 6.20 -21.40 -5.14
CA VAL A 529 7.38 -21.78 -5.92
C VAL A 529 8.48 -20.71 -5.79
N GLU A 530 8.10 -19.43 -5.82
CA GLU A 530 9.02 -18.31 -5.58
C GLU A 530 9.68 -18.42 -4.20
N SER A 531 8.89 -18.70 -3.16
CA SER A 531 9.39 -18.90 -1.80
C SER A 531 10.37 -20.07 -1.70
N ALA A 532 10.08 -21.18 -2.38
CA ALA A 532 11.00 -22.33 -2.40
C ALA A 532 12.32 -22.01 -3.10
N LEU A 533 12.29 -21.24 -4.20
CA LEU A 533 13.50 -20.84 -4.92
C LEU A 533 14.42 -19.93 -4.10
N VAL A 534 13.86 -18.96 -3.36
CA VAL A 534 14.65 -18.03 -2.54
C VAL A 534 15.20 -18.64 -1.25
N LEU A 535 14.82 -19.87 -0.88
CA LEU A 535 15.50 -20.62 0.19
C LEU A 535 16.95 -20.98 -0.18
N HIS A 536 17.28 -20.94 -1.48
CA HIS A 536 18.65 -21.21 -1.91
C HIS A 536 19.54 -19.99 -1.68
N GLN A 537 20.65 -20.14 -0.95
CA GLN A 537 21.55 -19.05 -0.54
C GLN A 537 22.10 -18.20 -1.69
N GLN A 538 22.13 -18.74 -2.91
CA GLN A 538 22.64 -18.05 -4.10
C GLN A 538 21.54 -17.30 -4.88
N VAL A 539 20.26 -17.37 -4.44
CA VAL A 539 19.12 -16.71 -5.08
C VAL A 539 18.77 -15.44 -4.32
N ALA A 540 18.81 -14.31 -5.00
CA ALA A 540 18.39 -13.03 -4.44
C ALA A 540 16.87 -12.82 -4.56
N GLU A 541 16.30 -13.15 -5.74
CA GLU A 541 14.88 -13.00 -6.02
C GLU A 541 14.42 -14.03 -7.05
N ALA A 542 13.13 -14.36 -7.01
CA ALA A 542 12.48 -15.18 -8.03
C ALA A 542 11.09 -14.65 -8.37
N ALA A 543 10.69 -14.82 -9.62
CA ALA A 543 9.31 -14.61 -10.07
C ALA A 543 8.88 -15.79 -10.94
N VAL A 544 7.66 -16.26 -10.74
CA VAL A 544 7.12 -17.44 -11.39
C VAL A 544 5.87 -17.07 -12.19
N VAL A 545 5.77 -17.59 -13.40
CA VAL A 545 4.58 -17.46 -14.26
C VAL A 545 4.27 -18.79 -14.96
N GLY A 546 3.02 -18.95 -15.37
CA GLY A 546 2.61 -20.05 -16.22
C GLY A 546 2.84 -19.75 -17.69
N TYR A 547 3.13 -20.79 -18.46
CA TYR A 547 3.12 -20.77 -19.92
C TYR A 547 2.39 -22.03 -20.45
N GLU A 548 1.93 -21.98 -21.67
CA GLU A 548 1.24 -23.14 -22.29
C GLU A 548 2.21 -24.33 -22.45
N HIS A 549 1.80 -25.48 -21.92
CA HIS A 549 2.58 -26.72 -21.98
C HIS A 549 1.72 -27.86 -22.52
N GLU A 550 2.17 -28.52 -23.60
CA GLU A 550 1.41 -29.52 -24.35
C GLU A 550 0.87 -30.69 -23.50
N ILE A 551 1.61 -31.10 -22.45
CA ILE A 551 1.24 -32.26 -21.63
C ILE A 551 0.57 -31.83 -20.31
N LYS A 552 1.05 -30.75 -19.68
CA LYS A 552 0.63 -30.34 -18.34
C LYS A 552 -0.52 -29.31 -18.34
N GLY A 553 -0.92 -28.82 -19.52
CA GLY A 553 -1.79 -27.68 -19.68
C GLY A 553 -1.03 -26.36 -19.43
N GLN A 554 -0.52 -26.18 -18.21
CA GLN A 554 0.43 -25.11 -17.90
C GLN A 554 1.75 -25.69 -17.38
N GLY A 555 2.87 -25.13 -17.86
CA GLY A 555 4.22 -25.33 -17.36
C GLY A 555 4.64 -24.19 -16.44
N ILE A 556 5.66 -24.43 -15.65
CA ILE A 556 6.20 -23.50 -14.65
C ILE A 556 7.45 -22.84 -15.21
N TYR A 557 7.37 -21.53 -15.46
CA TYR A 557 8.49 -20.70 -15.93
C TYR A 557 8.98 -19.81 -14.78
N CYS A 558 10.22 -19.99 -14.38
CA CYS A 558 10.85 -19.26 -13.29
C CYS A 558 11.89 -18.26 -13.82
N TYR A 559 11.77 -17.00 -13.41
CA TYR A 559 12.81 -15.98 -13.58
C TYR A 559 13.56 -15.86 -12.27
N VAL A 560 14.88 -16.10 -12.29
CA VAL A 560 15.70 -16.15 -11.07
C VAL A 560 16.82 -15.14 -11.16
N THR A 561 16.87 -14.21 -10.20
CA THR A 561 17.99 -13.28 -10.00
C THR A 561 18.91 -13.85 -8.94
N LEU A 562 20.20 -13.97 -9.26
CA LEU A 562 21.22 -14.48 -8.36
C LEU A 562 21.80 -13.36 -7.48
N MET A 563 22.44 -13.76 -6.39
CA MET A 563 23.29 -12.86 -5.59
C MET A 563 24.41 -12.29 -6.45
N SER A 564 24.89 -11.09 -6.12
CA SER A 564 25.81 -10.31 -6.98
C SER A 564 27.15 -10.97 -7.28
N ASP A 565 27.58 -11.91 -6.46
CA ASP A 565 28.83 -12.66 -6.56
C ASP A 565 28.68 -14.06 -7.17
N VAL A 566 27.48 -14.41 -7.60
CA VAL A 566 27.16 -15.75 -8.12
C VAL A 566 27.02 -15.73 -9.64
N ALA A 567 27.72 -16.62 -10.31
CA ALA A 567 27.59 -16.82 -11.75
C ALA A 567 26.56 -17.93 -12.07
N PRO A 568 25.72 -17.73 -13.10
CA PRO A 568 24.75 -18.73 -13.52
C PRO A 568 25.44 -19.99 -14.08
N ASN A 569 24.91 -21.16 -13.73
CA ASN A 569 25.40 -22.45 -14.24
C ASN A 569 24.30 -23.53 -14.20
N GLU A 570 24.48 -24.66 -14.91
CA GLU A 570 23.50 -25.74 -15.02
C GLU A 570 23.39 -26.58 -13.74
N GLU A 571 24.42 -26.67 -12.93
CA GLU A 571 24.37 -27.36 -11.64
C GLU A 571 23.40 -26.65 -10.70
N LEU A 572 23.51 -25.33 -10.60
CA LEU A 572 22.61 -24.50 -9.81
C LEU A 572 21.15 -24.58 -10.30
N LYS A 573 20.91 -24.64 -11.64
CA LYS A 573 19.55 -24.91 -12.16
C LYS A 573 18.98 -26.23 -11.63
N SER A 574 19.81 -27.29 -11.68
CA SER A 574 19.40 -28.60 -11.19
C SER A 574 19.10 -28.58 -9.69
N ASP A 575 19.93 -27.91 -8.91
CA ASP A 575 19.75 -27.79 -7.45
C ASP A 575 18.46 -27.05 -7.10
N LEU A 576 18.16 -25.96 -7.81
CA LEU A 576 16.91 -25.22 -7.63
C LEU A 576 15.67 -26.06 -7.97
N ILE A 577 15.70 -26.82 -9.06
CA ILE A 577 14.62 -27.74 -9.43
C ILE A 577 14.42 -28.81 -8.33
N GLN A 578 15.51 -29.38 -7.80
CA GLN A 578 15.44 -30.37 -6.73
C GLN A 578 14.93 -29.74 -5.41
N LEU A 579 15.38 -28.51 -5.10
CA LEU A 579 14.92 -27.80 -3.93
C LEU A 579 13.40 -27.57 -3.97
N VAL A 580 12.86 -27.04 -5.07
CA VAL A 580 11.41 -26.84 -5.23
C VAL A 580 10.66 -28.19 -5.12
N ALA A 581 11.20 -29.25 -5.73
CA ALA A 581 10.60 -30.57 -5.64
C ALA A 581 10.59 -31.14 -4.20
N LYS A 582 11.60 -30.82 -3.42
CA LYS A 582 11.72 -31.23 -2.01
C LYS A 582 10.77 -30.43 -1.11
N GLU A 583 10.68 -29.12 -1.30
CA GLU A 583 9.88 -28.25 -0.43
C GLU A 583 8.38 -28.33 -0.71
N ILE A 584 7.98 -28.43 -1.97
CA ILE A 584 6.56 -28.41 -2.38
C ILE A 584 6.09 -29.79 -2.89
N GLY A 585 6.92 -30.45 -3.66
CA GLY A 585 6.61 -31.73 -4.29
C GLY A 585 6.97 -31.78 -5.78
N PRO A 586 7.03 -33.00 -6.38
CA PRO A 586 7.45 -33.19 -7.77
C PRO A 586 6.62 -32.43 -8.81
N ILE A 587 5.36 -32.12 -8.50
CA ILE A 587 4.44 -31.40 -9.38
C ILE A 587 4.83 -29.93 -9.59
N ALA A 588 5.53 -29.35 -8.61
CA ALA A 588 5.95 -27.97 -8.62
C ALA A 588 7.31 -27.74 -9.28
N LYS A 589 7.93 -28.79 -9.83
CA LYS A 589 9.22 -28.66 -10.51
C LYS A 589 9.17 -27.63 -11.63
N PRO A 590 10.02 -26.60 -11.59
CA PRO A 590 10.19 -25.68 -12.71
C PRO A 590 10.50 -26.43 -14.01
N ASP A 591 9.77 -26.11 -15.07
CA ASP A 591 10.06 -26.62 -16.42
C ASP A 591 11.16 -25.80 -17.08
N ILE A 592 11.14 -24.49 -16.83
CA ILE A 592 12.11 -23.54 -17.35
C ILE A 592 12.58 -22.64 -16.22
N ILE A 593 13.92 -22.48 -16.11
CA ILE A 593 14.55 -21.46 -15.26
C ILE A 593 15.35 -20.54 -16.17
N GLN A 594 14.94 -19.29 -16.24
CA GLN A 594 15.66 -18.21 -16.92
C GLN A 594 16.41 -17.37 -15.90
N TRP A 595 17.71 -17.19 -16.10
CA TRP A 595 18.49 -16.25 -15.32
C TRP A 595 18.12 -14.82 -15.69
N ALA A 596 17.75 -14.04 -14.68
CA ALA A 596 17.30 -12.66 -14.83
C ALA A 596 18.32 -11.71 -14.18
N PRO A 597 18.78 -10.67 -14.88
CA PRO A 597 19.66 -9.65 -14.26
C PRO A 597 18.90 -8.83 -13.21
N GLY A 598 17.58 -8.83 -13.30
CA GLY A 598 16.61 -8.24 -12.39
C GLY A 598 15.20 -8.60 -12.82
N LEU A 599 14.22 -8.34 -11.98
CA LEU A 599 12.81 -8.57 -12.30
C LEU A 599 12.16 -7.25 -12.74
N PRO A 600 11.23 -7.28 -13.72
CA PRO A 600 10.47 -6.09 -14.12
C PRO A 600 9.54 -5.71 -12.96
N LYS A 601 9.86 -4.63 -12.30
CA LYS A 601 9.12 -4.13 -11.14
C LYS A 601 8.49 -2.78 -11.46
N THR A 602 7.35 -2.53 -10.85
CA THR A 602 6.88 -1.16 -10.70
C THR A 602 7.86 -0.37 -9.82
N ARG A 603 7.79 0.94 -9.88
CA ARG A 603 8.61 1.80 -9.00
C ARG A 603 8.29 1.65 -7.51
N SER A 604 7.16 1.01 -7.17
CA SER A 604 6.85 0.57 -5.80
C SER A 604 7.50 -0.77 -5.41
N GLY A 605 8.26 -1.39 -6.31
CA GLY A 605 8.88 -2.69 -6.08
C GLY A 605 8.03 -3.90 -6.45
N LYS A 606 6.75 -3.72 -6.80
CA LYS A 606 5.86 -4.83 -7.17
C LYS A 606 6.28 -5.43 -8.52
N ILE A 607 6.47 -6.75 -8.56
CA ILE A 607 6.82 -7.50 -9.77
C ILE A 607 5.67 -7.44 -10.77
N MET A 608 5.97 -7.09 -12.01
CA MET A 608 5.02 -7.02 -13.11
C MET A 608 4.89 -8.38 -13.82
N ARG A 609 4.29 -9.37 -13.14
CA ARG A 609 4.14 -10.75 -13.66
C ARG A 609 3.45 -10.81 -15.02
N ARG A 610 2.58 -9.86 -15.33
CA ARG A 610 1.95 -9.75 -16.65
C ARG A 610 3.00 -9.65 -17.78
N ILE A 611 4.06 -8.87 -17.59
CA ILE A 611 5.15 -8.73 -18.57
C ILE A 611 5.93 -10.03 -18.65
N LEU A 612 6.28 -10.62 -17.51
CA LEU A 612 6.99 -11.91 -17.45
C LEU A 612 6.20 -13.02 -18.14
N ARG A 613 4.88 -13.08 -17.92
CA ARG A 613 4.00 -14.06 -18.58
C ARG A 613 4.03 -13.88 -20.09
N LYS A 614 3.91 -12.66 -20.61
CA LYS A 614 3.99 -12.38 -22.05
C LYS A 614 5.33 -12.76 -22.66
N ILE A 615 6.43 -12.58 -21.94
CA ILE A 615 7.75 -13.06 -22.38
C ILE A 615 7.77 -14.59 -22.38
N ALA A 616 7.24 -15.24 -21.35
CA ALA A 616 7.17 -16.70 -21.25
C ALA A 616 6.26 -17.35 -22.31
N THR A 617 5.23 -16.63 -22.79
CA THR A 617 4.34 -17.09 -23.90
C THR A 617 4.76 -16.58 -25.27
N ASN A 618 5.90 -15.93 -25.41
CA ASN A 618 6.42 -15.32 -26.65
C ASN A 618 5.53 -14.20 -27.26
N GLU A 619 4.67 -13.56 -26.45
CA GLU A 619 3.83 -12.42 -26.83
C GLU A 619 4.57 -11.08 -26.68
N ILE A 620 5.78 -10.99 -27.24
CA ILE A 620 6.70 -9.88 -27.01
C ILE A 620 6.35 -8.57 -27.74
N ASP A 621 5.51 -8.64 -28.77
CA ASP A 621 5.11 -7.46 -29.57
C ASP A 621 4.07 -6.58 -28.88
N ASN A 622 3.40 -7.11 -27.84
CA ASN A 622 2.40 -6.38 -27.08
C ASN A 622 2.53 -6.67 -25.57
N LEU A 623 3.46 -6.02 -24.94
CA LEU A 623 3.67 -6.16 -23.49
C LEU A 623 2.62 -5.42 -22.64
N GLY A 624 1.73 -4.62 -23.27
CA GLY A 624 0.78 -3.76 -22.58
C GLY A 624 1.45 -2.58 -21.89
N ASP A 625 0.79 -1.98 -20.90
CA ASP A 625 1.30 -0.82 -20.19
C ASP A 625 2.64 -1.11 -19.48
N THR A 626 3.69 -0.45 -19.90
CA THR A 626 5.05 -0.50 -19.32
C THR A 626 5.47 0.81 -18.66
N THR A 627 4.58 1.79 -18.61
CA THR A 627 4.86 3.16 -18.13
C THR A 627 5.22 3.22 -16.65
N THR A 628 4.78 2.22 -15.88
CA THR A 628 5.03 2.11 -14.43
C THR A 628 6.31 1.36 -14.08
N LEU A 629 7.08 0.88 -15.07
CA LEU A 629 8.35 0.18 -14.84
C LEU A 629 9.39 1.09 -14.17
N ALA A 630 10.07 0.54 -13.17
CA ALA A 630 11.20 1.20 -12.53
C ALA A 630 12.41 1.29 -13.48
N ASP A 631 12.69 0.21 -14.17
CA ASP A 631 13.76 0.10 -15.16
C ASP A 631 13.27 -0.66 -16.41
N PRO A 632 12.98 0.03 -17.52
CA PRO A 632 12.59 -0.62 -18.76
C PRO A 632 13.67 -1.45 -19.43
N SER A 633 14.97 -1.26 -19.10
CA SER A 633 16.07 -2.00 -19.70
C SER A 633 16.03 -3.49 -19.33
N VAL A 634 15.59 -3.81 -18.13
CA VAL A 634 15.41 -5.19 -17.64
C VAL A 634 14.53 -6.01 -18.56
N VAL A 635 13.45 -5.43 -19.07
CA VAL A 635 12.52 -6.12 -19.98
C VAL A 635 13.19 -6.50 -21.28
N LYS A 636 14.04 -5.61 -21.84
CA LYS A 636 14.78 -5.88 -23.08
C LYS A 636 15.74 -7.06 -22.90
N GLU A 637 16.45 -7.10 -21.78
CA GLU A 637 17.38 -8.19 -21.46
C GLU A 637 16.65 -9.52 -21.25
N LEU A 638 15.51 -9.52 -20.56
CA LEU A 638 14.69 -10.72 -20.39
C LEU A 638 14.19 -11.27 -21.73
N ILE A 639 13.78 -10.42 -22.66
CA ILE A 639 13.36 -10.82 -24.00
C ILE A 639 14.53 -11.42 -24.80
N LEU A 640 15.72 -10.80 -24.71
CA LEU A 640 16.91 -11.29 -25.44
C LEU A 640 17.37 -12.66 -24.92
N ASN A 641 17.29 -12.88 -23.61
CA ASN A 641 17.79 -14.06 -22.92
C ASN A 641 16.72 -15.12 -22.65
N ARG A 642 15.51 -15.01 -23.24
CA ARG A 642 14.44 -15.98 -22.99
C ARG A 642 14.82 -17.40 -23.43
N GLU A 643 14.43 -18.38 -22.61
CA GLU A 643 14.78 -19.79 -22.77
C GLU A 643 13.79 -20.58 -23.67
N ASN A 644 12.65 -20.01 -24.00
CA ASN A 644 11.57 -20.60 -24.80
C ASN A 644 11.50 -20.06 -26.23
N LYS A 645 12.65 -19.79 -26.85
CA LYS A 645 12.76 -19.30 -28.23
C LYS A 645 12.32 -20.34 -29.24
#